data_579ad68b4b6985e7dac324953025b9c7
#
_entry.id   579ad68b4b6985e7dac324953025b9c7
#
_cell.length_a   1.000
_cell.length_b   1.000
_cell.length_c   1.000
_cell.angle_alpha   90.00
_cell.angle_beta   90.00
_cell.angle_gamma   90.00
#
_symmetry.space_group_name_H-M   'P 1'
#
loop_
_entity.id
_entity.type
_entity.pdbx_description
1 polymer ?
#
loop_
_entity_poly.entity_id
_entity_poly.type
_entity_poly.pdbx_seq_one_letter_code
_entity_poly.pdbx_strand_id
1 'polypeptide(L)'
;MKRVICILSIIFLALVTASAKIHTIGDSTMADYDQNEPDQKGMFGWGQVFGDYFANGMTVKNWGDRGESARSFYKKFWANAKKEIKKGDLVLIQFGHNDQKSVTTDVYREYLAKFISETRNLGATPVLVTSICRKLFDGTQISRLGRIDNGKAHGVSEEDHTYDYPYHMKKVADSLKVQCLDLTTACKQYMESWGPQGCKQFFPAGGSTHTNELGARVNAQLVAQLMYKANILKKYIAIKKINLPKNEGKVAVVADHKNESDTAEEDWNYYMVKTGADGYAVFGNLSGENLAVPVGLTAYGIIPGSESHLVKLVKVGNVIPVQTGVIVRGKPNTEYSLTATNEAPSFKRQKQNLLKVNAKVSKIQSHDVNGYNYLFTSTRKNITFIPADGKSELRIKRAYLTSPAKAENITIERRPSNNETPTAAGNKKTYKEAITTKTYYVSPTGNDKSNGESSSRAFATLAKAQSLVAPGDTIYMMPGIYKIKEKDLMAPNYQKVYAVAFLLDKSGTAQKPINYIGLLDAEGNRPVFDFSEIKPDARITGFLITGSYIHIKNVESIGIQVTQANHTQSENFRIFNASHNKLENISAHDGMGIGFYLIKKCAHNYFINCDAYNNYDTISENGKGGNSDGFGCHPGTLDSEDNVFIGCRAWYNSDDGYDLINAQAPVKFLYSIAYKNGLATINGEDKKIADGNGFKCGGYGMGKVARTKFEKAPMHIAENCISAENRANGFYANHHLGGLHFIHCSAYKNGGANYNMTNRKDRTENGNSNVNGYGHILENCLSYGSDAIKSSKHLSMVDGNKKDCTVQNNSFSWNPTTQKWDNDQKLTKNS
;
A
#
# COMPACT_ATOMS: atom_id res chain seq x y z
N MET A 1 23.68 52.59 -42.66
CA MET A 1 23.57 51.11 -42.87
C MET A 1 22.89 50.46 -41.71
N LYS A 2 21.59 50.25 -41.82
CA LYS A 2 20.76 49.56 -40.81
C LYS A 2 20.78 48.08 -41.13
N ARG A 3 21.31 47.26 -40.25
CA ARG A 3 21.17 45.79 -40.33
C ARG A 3 19.89 45.37 -39.65
N VAL A 4 18.97 44.89 -40.45
CA VAL A 4 17.74 44.21 -40.02
C VAL A 4 18.11 42.79 -39.60
N ILE A 5 17.89 42.43 -38.35
CA ILE A 5 18.02 41.05 -37.85
C ILE A 5 16.66 40.39 -38.07
N CYS A 6 16.58 39.51 -39.09
CA CYS A 6 15.47 38.60 -39.28
C CYS A 6 15.53 37.46 -38.24
N ILE A 7 14.62 37.45 -37.34
CA ILE A 7 14.41 36.29 -36.47
C ILE A 7 13.65 35.24 -37.31
N LEU A 8 14.38 34.21 -37.77
CA LEU A 8 13.78 33.01 -38.36
C LEU A 8 13.11 32.21 -37.24
N SER A 9 11.79 32.34 -37.12
CA SER A 9 10.95 31.38 -36.44
C SER A 9 10.92 30.10 -37.28
N ILE A 10 11.72 29.10 -36.92
CA ILE A 10 11.68 27.78 -37.55
C ILE A 10 10.38 27.12 -37.08
N ILE A 11 9.33 27.24 -37.86
CA ILE A 11 8.15 26.41 -37.77
C ILE A 11 8.56 25.03 -38.25
N PHE A 12 8.80 24.11 -37.34
CA PHE A 12 8.97 22.68 -37.63
C PHE A 12 7.60 22.15 -38.11
N LEU A 13 7.33 22.33 -39.42
CA LEU A 13 6.26 21.62 -40.10
C LEU A 13 6.73 20.17 -40.26
N ALA A 14 6.39 19.31 -39.32
CA ALA A 14 6.62 17.88 -39.47
C ALA A 14 5.84 17.41 -40.68
N LEU A 15 6.52 17.12 -41.78
CA LEU A 15 5.98 16.39 -42.92
C LEU A 15 5.61 15.00 -42.45
N VAL A 16 4.33 14.83 -42.06
CA VAL A 16 3.79 13.52 -41.77
C VAL A 16 3.71 12.76 -43.07
N THR A 17 4.52 11.70 -43.19
CA THR A 17 4.46 10.77 -44.33
C THR A 17 3.14 9.98 -44.29
N ALA A 18 2.70 9.43 -45.40
CA ALA A 18 1.43 8.72 -45.55
C ALA A 18 1.27 7.45 -44.69
N SER A 19 2.26 7.11 -43.85
CA SER A 19 2.28 5.96 -42.96
C SER A 19 2.33 6.31 -41.46
N ALA A 20 2.26 7.59 -41.09
CA ALA A 20 2.32 8.02 -39.70
C ALA A 20 1.08 7.59 -38.92
N LYS A 21 1.27 7.12 -37.66
CA LYS A 21 0.21 6.68 -36.73
C LYS A 21 0.09 7.60 -35.55
N ILE A 22 -1.05 7.52 -34.87
CA ILE A 22 -1.22 8.08 -33.53
C ILE A 22 -1.11 6.93 -32.53
N HIS A 23 -0.24 7.06 -31.57
CA HIS A 23 -0.16 6.19 -30.42
C HIS A 23 -0.72 6.92 -29.20
N THR A 24 -1.60 6.27 -28.43
CA THR A 24 -2.10 6.81 -27.17
C THR A 24 -1.57 5.93 -26.04
N ILE A 25 -0.93 6.53 -25.04
CA ILE A 25 -0.45 5.86 -23.82
C ILE A 25 -1.08 6.52 -22.62
N GLY A 26 -1.58 5.71 -21.68
CA GLY A 26 -2.31 6.26 -20.55
C GLY A 26 -2.86 5.23 -19.58
N ASP A 27 -3.70 5.72 -18.69
CA ASP A 27 -4.36 4.96 -17.65
C ASP A 27 -5.73 4.38 -18.08
N SER A 28 -6.48 3.86 -17.11
CA SER A 28 -7.79 3.23 -17.32
C SER A 28 -8.83 4.12 -18.04
N THR A 29 -8.69 5.44 -17.95
CA THR A 29 -9.65 6.35 -18.61
C THR A 29 -9.45 6.45 -20.12
N MET A 30 -8.33 5.90 -20.62
CA MET A 30 -7.96 5.80 -22.01
C MET A 30 -8.02 4.35 -22.52
N ALA A 31 -7.96 3.35 -21.65
CA ALA A 31 -7.80 1.93 -21.97
C ALA A 31 -8.92 1.36 -22.85
N ASP A 32 -8.63 0.26 -23.52
CA ASP A 32 -9.64 -0.58 -24.20
C ASP A 32 -10.32 -1.48 -23.15
N TYR A 33 -11.65 -1.60 -23.26
CA TYR A 33 -12.49 -2.41 -22.39
C TYR A 33 -13.20 -3.49 -23.20
N ASP A 34 -13.06 -4.76 -22.78
CA ASP A 34 -13.77 -5.87 -23.41
C ASP A 34 -15.19 -5.97 -22.86
N GLN A 35 -16.18 -5.72 -23.71
CA GLN A 35 -17.58 -5.73 -23.32
C GLN A 35 -18.13 -7.16 -23.04
N ASN A 36 -17.38 -8.20 -23.37
CA ASN A 36 -17.71 -9.58 -23.01
C ASN A 36 -17.26 -9.94 -21.60
N GLU A 37 -16.33 -9.17 -21.04
CA GLU A 37 -15.87 -9.36 -19.65
C GLU A 37 -16.82 -8.66 -18.67
N PRO A 38 -17.41 -9.38 -17.70
CA PRO A 38 -18.43 -8.83 -16.80
C PRO A 38 -17.96 -7.63 -15.98
N ASP A 39 -16.68 -7.57 -15.60
CA ASP A 39 -16.07 -6.48 -14.82
C ASP A 39 -15.76 -5.25 -15.67
N GLN A 40 -15.85 -5.35 -17.00
CA GLN A 40 -15.57 -4.28 -17.95
C GLN A 40 -16.82 -3.77 -18.66
N LYS A 41 -17.92 -4.51 -18.55
CA LYS A 41 -19.15 -4.23 -19.26
C LYS A 41 -19.69 -2.85 -18.96
N GLY A 42 -19.95 -2.08 -20.02
CA GLY A 42 -20.46 -0.71 -19.94
C GLY A 42 -19.40 0.35 -19.66
N MET A 43 -18.12 -0.03 -19.45
CA MET A 43 -17.01 0.92 -19.38
C MET A 43 -16.33 1.06 -20.74
N PHE A 44 -15.88 2.29 -21.04
CA PHE A 44 -15.13 2.64 -22.24
C PHE A 44 -14.07 3.70 -21.92
N GLY A 45 -12.85 3.51 -22.38
CA GLY A 45 -11.84 4.56 -22.37
C GLY A 45 -11.90 5.40 -23.65
N TRP A 46 -11.55 6.67 -23.56
CA TRP A 46 -11.62 7.54 -24.72
C TRP A 46 -10.62 7.13 -25.83
N GLY A 47 -9.50 6.48 -25.50
CA GLY A 47 -8.55 5.95 -26.47
C GLY A 47 -9.15 4.86 -27.36
N GLN A 48 -10.06 4.04 -26.81
CA GLN A 48 -10.75 2.96 -27.50
C GLN A 48 -11.58 3.43 -28.69
N VAL A 49 -12.20 4.61 -28.58
CA VAL A 49 -13.08 5.18 -29.61
C VAL A 49 -12.44 6.34 -30.39
N PHE A 50 -11.17 6.68 -30.04
CA PHE A 50 -10.53 7.87 -30.57
C PHE A 50 -10.26 7.81 -32.07
N GLY A 51 -10.01 6.62 -32.60
CA GLY A 51 -9.77 6.38 -34.03
C GLY A 51 -10.94 6.82 -34.92
N ASP A 52 -12.18 6.83 -34.40
CA ASP A 52 -13.39 7.20 -35.15
C ASP A 52 -13.40 8.68 -35.59
N TYR A 53 -12.60 9.52 -35.01
CA TYR A 53 -12.55 10.96 -35.28
C TYR A 53 -11.48 11.37 -36.29
N PHE A 54 -10.84 10.40 -36.94
CA PHE A 54 -9.84 10.65 -37.98
C PHE A 54 -10.28 10.16 -39.34
N ALA A 55 -9.68 10.72 -40.38
CA ALA A 55 -9.93 10.42 -41.76
C ALA A 55 -8.58 10.26 -42.53
N ASN A 56 -8.69 10.02 -43.83
CA ASN A 56 -7.54 9.99 -44.76
C ASN A 56 -6.44 8.97 -44.37
N GLY A 57 -6.85 7.78 -43.87
CA GLY A 57 -5.94 6.68 -43.58
C GLY A 57 -5.14 6.84 -42.27
N MET A 58 -5.41 7.89 -41.46
CA MET A 58 -4.79 8.04 -40.14
C MET A 58 -5.31 6.96 -39.20
N THR A 59 -4.42 6.20 -38.59
CA THR A 59 -4.74 5.12 -37.66
C THR A 59 -4.31 5.48 -36.24
N VAL A 60 -5.07 5.00 -35.26
CA VAL A 60 -4.80 5.14 -33.83
C VAL A 60 -4.49 3.76 -33.25
N LYS A 61 -3.39 3.65 -32.51
CA LYS A 61 -3.04 2.48 -31.70
C LYS A 61 -3.13 2.88 -30.24
N ASN A 62 -4.11 2.33 -29.55
CA ASN A 62 -4.28 2.55 -28.11
C ASN A 62 -3.41 1.58 -27.31
N TRP A 63 -2.64 2.10 -26.35
CA TRP A 63 -1.82 1.36 -25.40
C TRP A 63 -2.26 1.63 -23.97
N GLY A 64 -3.29 2.45 -23.76
CA GLY A 64 -3.82 2.73 -22.43
C GLY A 64 -4.19 1.44 -21.72
N ASP A 65 -3.83 1.34 -20.42
CA ASP A 65 -4.13 0.14 -19.65
C ASP A 65 -4.66 0.47 -18.25
N ARG A 66 -5.45 -0.46 -17.72
CA ARG A 66 -6.19 -0.28 -16.47
C ARG A 66 -5.24 -0.30 -15.27
N GLY A 67 -5.48 0.61 -14.30
CA GLY A 67 -4.73 0.66 -13.07
C GLY A 67 -3.33 1.26 -13.17
N GLU A 68 -2.92 1.74 -14.35
CA GLU A 68 -1.57 2.20 -14.57
C GLU A 68 -1.38 3.67 -14.22
N SER A 69 -0.31 3.96 -13.47
CA SER A 69 0.30 5.28 -13.32
C SER A 69 1.36 5.49 -14.41
N ALA A 70 1.84 6.72 -14.61
CA ALA A 70 2.95 7.00 -15.53
C ALA A 70 4.15 6.09 -15.23
N ARG A 71 4.49 5.90 -13.95
CA ARG A 71 5.59 5.04 -13.50
C ARG A 71 5.35 3.56 -13.80
N SER A 72 4.19 3.03 -13.46
CA SER A 72 3.91 1.61 -13.63
C SER A 72 3.77 1.23 -15.10
N PHE A 73 3.11 2.08 -15.91
CA PHE A 73 3.03 1.91 -17.36
C PHE A 73 4.42 1.92 -18.01
N TYR A 74 5.29 2.84 -17.61
CA TYR A 74 6.67 2.89 -18.12
C TYR A 74 7.41 1.58 -17.87
N LYS A 75 7.25 0.99 -16.68
CA LYS A 75 7.93 -0.25 -16.30
C LYS A 75 7.36 -1.48 -17.02
N LYS A 76 6.05 -1.53 -17.27
CA LYS A 76 5.36 -2.73 -17.75
C LYS A 76 5.15 -2.74 -19.27
N PHE A 77 4.73 -1.62 -19.85
CA PHE A 77 4.17 -1.57 -21.20
C PHE A 77 4.99 -0.73 -22.18
N TRP A 78 5.70 0.28 -21.68
CA TRP A 78 6.42 1.24 -22.53
C TRP A 78 7.44 0.60 -23.46
N ALA A 79 8.16 -0.42 -23.00
CA ALA A 79 9.13 -1.15 -23.84
C ALA A 79 8.48 -1.82 -25.07
N ASN A 80 7.21 -2.26 -24.94
CA ASN A 80 6.47 -2.83 -26.07
C ASN A 80 5.91 -1.74 -26.99
N ALA A 81 5.35 -0.66 -26.44
CA ALA A 81 4.89 0.47 -27.23
C ALA A 81 6.02 1.06 -28.09
N LYS A 82 7.21 1.22 -27.50
CA LYS A 82 8.40 1.72 -28.22
C LYS A 82 8.79 0.93 -29.47
N LYS A 83 8.55 -0.39 -29.50
CA LYS A 83 8.86 -1.23 -30.65
C LYS A 83 8.03 -0.86 -31.89
N GLU A 84 6.81 -0.37 -31.67
CA GLU A 84 5.87 -0.03 -32.74
C GLU A 84 5.92 1.44 -33.14
N ILE A 85 6.35 2.34 -32.27
CA ILE A 85 6.47 3.77 -32.57
C ILE A 85 7.59 4.01 -33.57
N LYS A 86 7.27 4.75 -34.64
CA LYS A 86 8.19 5.04 -35.75
C LYS A 86 8.41 6.54 -35.87
N LYS A 87 9.47 6.89 -36.59
CA LYS A 87 9.75 8.28 -36.97
C LYS A 87 8.55 8.89 -37.70
N GLY A 88 8.10 10.04 -37.21
CA GLY A 88 6.96 10.78 -37.75
C GLY A 88 5.62 10.45 -37.07
N ASP A 89 5.57 9.44 -36.20
CA ASP A 89 4.35 9.14 -35.42
C ASP A 89 4.07 10.23 -34.38
N LEU A 90 2.80 10.29 -33.94
CA LEU A 90 2.38 11.12 -32.81
C LEU A 90 2.12 10.23 -31.58
N VAL A 91 2.62 10.64 -30.42
CA VAL A 91 2.36 9.93 -29.16
C VAL A 91 1.61 10.86 -28.21
N LEU A 92 0.34 10.57 -27.94
CA LEU A 92 -0.47 11.24 -26.91
C LEU A 92 -0.27 10.56 -25.56
N ILE A 93 0.08 11.33 -24.55
CA ILE A 93 0.49 10.84 -23.23
C ILE A 93 -0.47 11.40 -22.18
N GLN A 94 -1.30 10.53 -21.56
CA GLN A 94 -2.24 10.91 -20.51
C GLN A 94 -2.12 10.01 -19.30
N PHE A 95 -1.76 10.55 -18.17
CA PHE A 95 -1.75 9.90 -16.85
C PHE A 95 -2.24 10.86 -15.77
N GLY A 96 -2.53 10.37 -14.58
CA GLY A 96 -2.93 11.18 -13.43
C GLY A 96 -3.86 10.49 -12.46
N HIS A 97 -4.88 9.75 -12.94
CA HIS A 97 -5.89 9.11 -12.08
C HIS A 97 -5.31 8.08 -11.10
N ASN A 98 -4.29 7.35 -11.51
CA ASN A 98 -3.61 6.38 -10.65
C ASN A 98 -2.32 6.96 -10.05
N ASP A 99 -1.75 7.98 -10.70
CA ASP A 99 -0.58 8.68 -10.17
C ASP A 99 -0.89 9.36 -8.83
N GLN A 100 -2.00 10.06 -8.73
CA GLN A 100 -2.43 10.71 -7.47
C GLN A 100 -2.59 9.74 -6.28
N LYS A 101 -2.71 8.43 -6.55
CA LYS A 101 -2.85 7.38 -5.54
C LYS A 101 -1.54 6.69 -5.21
N SER A 102 -0.55 6.74 -6.10
CA SER A 102 0.58 5.82 -6.09
C SER A 102 1.96 6.45 -6.24
N VAL A 103 2.03 7.72 -6.66
CA VAL A 103 3.31 8.43 -6.85
C VAL A 103 3.18 9.91 -6.46
N THR A 104 4.29 10.51 -6.03
CA THR A 104 4.36 11.96 -5.82
C THR A 104 4.35 12.70 -7.16
N THR A 105 3.99 13.97 -7.13
CA THR A 105 4.03 14.83 -8.33
C THR A 105 5.44 14.97 -8.92
N ASP A 106 6.51 14.83 -8.12
CA ASP A 106 7.89 14.79 -8.62
C ASP A 106 8.17 13.53 -9.45
N VAL A 107 7.78 12.36 -8.91
CA VAL A 107 7.89 11.09 -9.64
C VAL A 107 7.03 11.11 -10.92
N TYR A 108 5.83 11.65 -10.82
CA TYR A 108 4.96 11.84 -11.98
C TYR A 108 5.65 12.68 -13.08
N ARG A 109 6.24 13.83 -12.72
CA ARG A 109 6.99 14.69 -13.65
C ARG A 109 8.20 13.97 -14.27
N GLU A 110 8.91 13.20 -13.47
CA GLU A 110 10.06 12.40 -13.94
C GLU A 110 9.66 11.44 -15.06
N TYR A 111 8.58 10.67 -14.84
CA TYR A 111 8.15 9.69 -15.84
C TYR A 111 7.53 10.33 -17.09
N LEU A 112 6.83 11.45 -16.95
CA LEU A 112 6.40 12.23 -18.10
C LEU A 112 7.61 12.72 -18.93
N ALA A 113 8.66 13.21 -18.28
CA ALA A 113 9.89 13.63 -18.96
C ALA A 113 10.59 12.47 -19.68
N LYS A 114 10.60 11.26 -19.10
CA LYS A 114 11.12 10.04 -19.75
C LYS A 114 10.34 9.71 -21.01
N PHE A 115 9.01 9.66 -20.96
CA PHE A 115 8.18 9.42 -22.15
C PHE A 115 8.46 10.44 -23.25
N ILE A 116 8.55 11.72 -22.91
CA ILE A 116 8.84 12.79 -23.86
C ILE A 116 10.19 12.60 -24.52
N SER A 117 11.24 12.39 -23.72
CA SER A 117 12.61 12.23 -24.19
C SER A 117 12.74 11.02 -25.11
N GLU A 118 12.24 9.88 -24.68
CA GLU A 118 12.35 8.64 -25.45
C GLU A 118 11.48 8.65 -26.72
N THR A 119 10.30 9.28 -26.68
CA THR A 119 9.49 9.50 -27.89
C THR A 119 10.26 10.33 -28.91
N ARG A 120 10.92 11.41 -28.50
CA ARG A 120 11.75 12.25 -29.37
C ARG A 120 12.95 11.47 -29.94
N ASN A 121 13.57 10.62 -29.14
CA ASN A 121 14.68 9.78 -29.57
C ASN A 121 14.27 8.78 -30.66
N LEU A 122 13.01 8.38 -30.71
CA LEU A 122 12.43 7.56 -31.78
C LEU A 122 12.09 8.38 -33.04
N GLY A 123 12.26 9.70 -32.98
CA GLY A 123 11.88 10.60 -34.08
C GLY A 123 10.36 10.82 -34.15
N ALA A 124 9.61 10.45 -33.13
CA ALA A 124 8.18 10.69 -33.00
C ALA A 124 7.91 11.99 -32.23
N THR A 125 6.68 12.49 -32.32
CA THR A 125 6.26 13.74 -31.69
C THR A 125 5.46 13.44 -30.42
N PRO A 126 5.94 13.76 -29.20
CA PRO A 126 5.15 13.64 -27.97
C PRO A 126 4.20 14.82 -27.83
N VAL A 127 2.99 14.55 -27.33
CA VAL A 127 2.00 15.54 -26.90
C VAL A 127 1.40 15.08 -25.58
N LEU A 128 1.46 15.93 -24.57
CA LEU A 128 0.81 15.66 -23.28
C LEU A 128 -0.68 15.97 -23.36
N VAL A 129 -1.47 15.18 -22.67
CA VAL A 129 -2.93 15.37 -22.53
C VAL A 129 -3.26 15.29 -21.05
N THR A 130 -3.78 16.36 -20.45
CA THR A 130 -4.16 16.33 -19.04
C THR A 130 -5.34 15.36 -18.82
N SER A 131 -5.47 14.83 -17.63
CA SER A 131 -6.47 13.80 -17.29
C SER A 131 -7.90 14.28 -17.52
N ILE A 132 -8.82 13.37 -17.84
CA ILE A 132 -10.26 13.68 -17.81
C ILE A 132 -10.71 14.02 -16.38
N CYS A 133 -11.84 14.71 -16.23
CA CYS A 133 -12.45 14.92 -14.92
C CYS A 133 -13.20 13.67 -14.44
N ARG A 134 -13.25 13.52 -13.10
CA ARG A 134 -14.21 12.64 -12.43
C ARG A 134 -15.55 13.36 -12.25
N LYS A 135 -16.62 12.61 -12.22
CA LYS A 135 -17.96 13.11 -11.89
C LYS A 135 -18.08 13.36 -10.37
N LEU A 136 -17.22 14.22 -9.84
CA LEU A 136 -17.20 14.62 -8.43
C LEU A 136 -17.47 16.14 -8.39
N PHE A 137 -18.69 16.49 -8.02
CA PHE A 137 -19.16 17.88 -7.96
C PHE A 137 -19.13 18.41 -6.52
N ASP A 138 -18.83 19.71 -6.41
CA ASP A 138 -19.10 20.53 -5.24
C ASP A 138 -20.15 21.57 -5.69
N GLY A 139 -21.39 21.39 -5.27
CA GLY A 139 -22.51 22.11 -5.85
C GLY A 139 -22.68 21.83 -7.36
N THR A 140 -22.52 22.84 -8.20
CA THR A 140 -22.61 22.75 -9.67
C THR A 140 -21.25 22.68 -10.35
N GLN A 141 -20.16 22.81 -9.61
CA GLN A 141 -18.80 22.79 -10.14
C GLN A 141 -18.10 21.46 -9.88
N ILE A 142 -17.20 21.06 -10.77
CA ILE A 142 -16.31 19.92 -10.55
C ILE A 142 -15.33 20.29 -9.43
N SER A 143 -15.31 19.47 -8.37
CA SER A 143 -14.44 19.64 -7.21
C SER A 143 -12.95 19.55 -7.56
N ARG A 144 -12.04 19.94 -6.65
CA ARG A 144 -10.59 19.75 -6.82
C ARG A 144 -10.26 18.28 -7.11
N LEU A 145 -10.79 17.36 -6.32
CA LEU A 145 -10.59 15.92 -6.51
C LEU A 145 -11.13 15.43 -7.87
N GLY A 146 -12.23 16.02 -8.34
CA GLY A 146 -12.77 15.77 -9.68
C GLY A 146 -11.83 16.24 -10.80
N ARG A 147 -10.97 17.22 -10.54
CA ARG A 147 -9.94 17.72 -11.46
C ARG A 147 -8.59 17.01 -11.31
N ILE A 148 -8.52 15.92 -10.55
CA ILE A 148 -7.27 15.19 -10.24
C ILE A 148 -6.27 16.08 -9.47
N ASP A 149 -6.81 16.92 -8.59
CA ASP A 149 -6.08 17.74 -7.65
C ASP A 149 -6.46 17.31 -6.21
N ASN A 150 -5.54 16.67 -5.53
CA ASN A 150 -5.73 16.14 -4.17
C ASN A 150 -5.47 17.19 -3.07
N GLY A 151 -5.24 18.44 -3.42
CA GLY A 151 -4.86 19.49 -2.47
C GLY A 151 -5.85 19.65 -1.32
N LYS A 152 -7.18 19.54 -1.56
CA LYS A 152 -8.19 19.61 -0.48
C LYS A 152 -8.01 18.50 0.54
N ALA A 153 -7.71 17.26 0.09
CA ALA A 153 -7.47 16.13 0.98
C ALA A 153 -6.18 16.28 1.80
N HIS A 154 -5.26 17.11 1.34
CA HIS A 154 -4.01 17.45 2.03
C HIS A 154 -4.07 18.82 2.74
N GLY A 155 -5.25 19.43 2.85
CA GLY A 155 -5.47 20.67 3.59
C GLY A 155 -4.78 21.90 3.00
N VAL A 156 -4.36 21.86 1.72
CA VAL A 156 -3.69 23.00 1.07
C VAL A 156 -4.69 23.89 0.33
N SER A 157 -4.36 25.18 0.19
CA SER A 157 -5.22 26.18 -0.45
C SER A 157 -5.42 25.93 -1.95
N GLU A 158 -6.35 26.63 -2.58
CA GLU A 158 -6.59 26.52 -4.04
C GLU A 158 -5.39 26.98 -4.88
N GLU A 159 -4.55 27.87 -4.33
CA GLU A 159 -3.33 28.38 -4.96
C GLU A 159 -2.13 27.43 -4.82
N ASP A 160 -2.21 26.49 -3.89
CA ASP A 160 -1.17 25.47 -3.71
C ASP A 160 -1.44 24.28 -4.65
N HIS A 161 -0.61 24.17 -5.68
CA HIS A 161 -0.70 23.14 -6.71
C HIS A 161 0.17 21.90 -6.41
N THR A 162 0.68 21.73 -5.19
CA THR A 162 1.57 20.61 -4.84
C THR A 162 0.98 19.24 -5.22
N TYR A 163 -0.34 19.09 -5.13
CA TYR A 163 -1.05 17.84 -5.41
C TYR A 163 -1.92 17.89 -6.67
N ASP A 164 -1.74 18.90 -7.54
CA ASP A 164 -2.48 19.09 -8.79
C ASP A 164 -1.73 18.45 -9.97
N TYR A 165 -2.07 17.22 -10.31
CA TYR A 165 -1.40 16.46 -11.36
C TYR A 165 -1.53 17.09 -12.75
N PRO A 166 -2.71 17.56 -13.21
CA PRO A 166 -2.83 18.38 -14.44
C PRO A 166 -1.91 19.61 -14.46
N TYR A 167 -1.79 20.33 -13.37
CA TYR A 167 -0.89 21.48 -13.25
C TYR A 167 0.57 21.05 -13.47
N HIS A 168 1.01 19.98 -12.79
CA HIS A 168 2.37 19.47 -12.94
C HIS A 168 2.66 18.97 -14.35
N MET A 169 1.69 18.36 -15.03
CA MET A 169 1.83 17.97 -16.44
C MET A 169 2.04 19.19 -17.34
N LYS A 170 1.27 20.27 -17.13
CA LYS A 170 1.45 21.54 -17.86
C LYS A 170 2.85 22.14 -17.60
N LYS A 171 3.34 22.10 -16.36
CA LYS A 171 4.69 22.56 -16.01
C LYS A 171 5.80 21.74 -16.71
N VAL A 172 5.63 20.42 -16.83
CA VAL A 172 6.54 19.57 -17.61
C VAL A 172 6.51 19.98 -19.09
N ALA A 173 5.31 20.20 -19.63
CA ALA A 173 5.16 20.65 -21.02
C ALA A 173 5.88 21.96 -21.27
N ASP A 174 5.74 22.94 -20.39
CA ASP A 174 6.39 24.25 -20.50
C ASP A 174 7.92 24.13 -20.43
N SER A 175 8.42 23.35 -19.47
CA SER A 175 9.86 23.19 -19.25
C SER A 175 10.54 22.45 -20.39
N LEU A 176 9.91 21.42 -20.94
CA LEU A 176 10.46 20.58 -22.01
C LEU A 176 10.02 21.02 -23.42
N LYS A 177 9.28 22.14 -23.52
CA LYS A 177 8.80 22.68 -24.80
C LYS A 177 8.05 21.62 -25.62
N VAL A 178 7.09 20.95 -25.00
CA VAL A 178 6.19 20.00 -25.65
C VAL A 178 4.76 20.53 -25.60
N GLN A 179 3.95 20.21 -26.60
CA GLN A 179 2.55 20.63 -26.59
C GLN A 179 1.78 19.88 -25.51
N CYS A 180 0.86 20.59 -24.84
CA CYS A 180 -0.04 20.03 -23.84
C CYS A 180 -1.50 20.40 -24.18
N LEU A 181 -2.35 19.40 -24.30
CA LEU A 181 -3.78 19.56 -24.48
C LEU A 181 -4.44 19.56 -23.09
N ASP A 182 -5.05 20.68 -22.72
CA ASP A 182 -5.70 20.81 -21.41
C ASP A 182 -7.12 20.18 -21.43
N LEU A 183 -7.13 18.87 -21.43
CA LEU A 183 -8.37 18.07 -21.43
C LEU A 183 -9.12 18.23 -20.10
N THR A 184 -8.42 18.39 -18.98
CA THR A 184 -9.04 18.59 -17.66
C THR A 184 -9.95 19.82 -17.68
N THR A 185 -9.45 20.95 -18.16
CA THR A 185 -10.26 22.19 -18.27
C THR A 185 -11.42 22.03 -19.26
N ALA A 186 -11.20 21.42 -20.42
CA ALA A 186 -12.23 21.20 -21.41
C ALA A 186 -13.33 20.25 -20.89
N CYS A 187 -12.94 19.16 -20.24
CA CYS A 187 -13.82 18.18 -19.61
C CYS A 187 -14.63 18.82 -18.46
N LYS A 188 -13.96 19.58 -17.59
CA LYS A 188 -14.60 20.35 -16.52
C LYS A 188 -15.72 21.24 -17.05
N GLN A 189 -15.40 22.12 -17.99
CA GLN A 189 -16.38 23.04 -18.58
C GLN A 189 -17.56 22.31 -19.22
N TYR A 190 -17.28 21.23 -19.93
CA TYR A 190 -18.32 20.43 -20.56
C TYR A 190 -19.21 19.75 -19.51
N MET A 191 -18.64 19.12 -18.50
CA MET A 191 -19.41 18.44 -17.44
C MET A 191 -20.24 19.44 -16.61
N GLU A 192 -19.68 20.60 -16.28
CA GLU A 192 -20.41 21.66 -15.55
C GLU A 192 -21.60 22.22 -16.35
N SER A 193 -21.50 22.26 -17.68
CA SER A 193 -22.63 22.64 -18.52
C SER A 193 -23.84 21.68 -18.47
N TRP A 194 -23.58 20.43 -18.05
CA TRP A 194 -24.61 19.41 -17.82
C TRP A 194 -25.06 19.31 -16.36
N GLY A 195 -24.27 19.81 -15.44
CA GLY A 195 -24.48 19.69 -14.01
C GLY A 195 -24.40 18.24 -13.47
N PRO A 196 -24.54 18.05 -12.14
CA PRO A 196 -24.34 16.74 -11.50
C PRO A 196 -25.29 15.66 -12.01
N GLN A 197 -26.54 16.00 -12.28
CA GLN A 197 -27.55 15.05 -12.75
C GLN A 197 -27.39 14.74 -14.23
N GLY A 198 -27.17 15.77 -15.06
CA GLY A 198 -26.99 15.60 -16.50
C GLY A 198 -25.76 14.77 -16.84
N CYS A 199 -24.68 14.87 -16.03
CA CYS A 199 -23.46 14.10 -16.21
C CYS A 199 -23.63 12.59 -15.97
N LYS A 200 -24.68 12.13 -15.29
CA LYS A 200 -24.89 10.69 -15.04
C LYS A 200 -24.91 9.86 -16.33
N GLN A 201 -25.40 10.44 -17.42
CA GLN A 201 -25.48 9.77 -18.71
C GLN A 201 -24.11 9.41 -19.34
N PHE A 202 -23.03 10.03 -18.90
CA PHE A 202 -21.67 9.81 -19.43
C PHE A 202 -20.87 8.74 -18.67
N PHE A 203 -21.45 8.17 -17.63
CA PHE A 203 -20.80 7.21 -16.73
C PHE A 203 -21.68 5.98 -16.55
N PRO A 204 -21.08 4.80 -16.31
CA PRO A 204 -21.83 3.66 -15.84
C PRO A 204 -22.61 3.99 -14.55
N ALA A 205 -23.67 3.26 -14.27
CA ALA A 205 -24.46 3.45 -13.05
C ALA A 205 -23.57 3.37 -11.81
N GLY A 206 -23.60 4.41 -10.97
CA GLY A 206 -22.76 4.51 -9.77
C GLY A 206 -21.30 4.93 -10.03
N GLY A 207 -20.84 4.93 -11.27
CA GLY A 207 -19.47 5.32 -11.63
C GLY A 207 -19.21 6.83 -11.55
N SER A 208 -18.01 7.20 -11.16
CA SER A 208 -17.56 8.60 -11.15
C SER A 208 -16.27 8.86 -11.92
N THR A 209 -15.50 7.83 -12.21
CA THR A 209 -14.17 7.92 -12.85
C THR A 209 -14.17 7.36 -14.28
N HIS A 210 -14.61 6.11 -14.45
CA HIS A 210 -14.66 5.46 -15.75
C HIS A 210 -15.91 5.88 -16.49
N THR A 211 -15.76 6.21 -17.77
CA THR A 211 -16.86 6.61 -18.62
C THR A 211 -17.56 5.41 -19.27
N ASN A 212 -18.82 5.57 -19.63
CA ASN A 212 -19.48 4.68 -20.57
C ASN A 212 -19.12 5.08 -22.02
N GLU A 213 -19.66 4.40 -23.01
CA GLU A 213 -19.37 4.68 -24.42
C GLU A 213 -19.64 6.15 -24.78
N LEU A 214 -20.77 6.70 -24.36
CA LEU A 214 -21.10 8.11 -24.64
C LEU A 214 -20.08 9.07 -24.01
N GLY A 215 -19.71 8.83 -22.76
CA GLY A 215 -18.70 9.64 -22.07
C GLY A 215 -17.29 9.49 -22.67
N ALA A 216 -16.92 8.30 -23.10
CA ALA A 216 -15.66 8.06 -23.82
C ALA A 216 -15.64 8.82 -25.15
N ARG A 217 -16.73 8.77 -25.90
CA ARG A 217 -16.89 9.54 -27.16
C ARG A 217 -16.83 11.05 -26.93
N VAL A 218 -17.43 11.57 -25.85
CA VAL A 218 -17.31 12.98 -25.46
C VAL A 218 -15.86 13.35 -25.22
N ASN A 219 -15.13 12.59 -24.43
CA ASN A 219 -13.73 12.90 -24.15
C ASN A 219 -12.84 12.79 -25.39
N ALA A 220 -13.04 11.78 -26.23
CA ALA A 220 -12.35 11.64 -27.51
C ALA A 220 -12.59 12.84 -28.44
N GLN A 221 -13.83 13.34 -28.50
CA GLN A 221 -14.17 14.54 -29.27
C GLN A 221 -13.50 15.79 -28.69
N LEU A 222 -13.45 15.94 -27.35
CA LEU A 222 -12.76 17.05 -26.70
C LEU A 222 -11.28 17.05 -27.05
N VAL A 223 -10.61 15.88 -27.01
CA VAL A 223 -9.21 15.73 -27.41
C VAL A 223 -9.03 16.11 -28.87
N ALA A 224 -9.88 15.61 -29.77
CA ALA A 224 -9.82 15.93 -31.20
C ALA A 224 -10.05 17.44 -31.47
N GLN A 225 -10.97 18.09 -30.73
CA GLN A 225 -11.17 19.55 -30.80
C GLN A 225 -9.93 20.33 -30.32
N LEU A 226 -9.30 19.90 -29.23
CA LEU A 226 -8.07 20.51 -28.73
C LEU A 226 -6.93 20.36 -29.72
N MET A 227 -6.75 19.18 -30.33
CA MET A 227 -5.78 18.94 -31.39
C MET A 227 -6.04 19.84 -32.61
N TYR A 228 -7.31 19.96 -33.04
CA TYR A 228 -7.69 20.83 -34.16
C TYR A 228 -7.35 22.30 -33.88
N LYS A 229 -7.65 22.80 -32.69
CA LYS A 229 -7.29 24.17 -32.25
C LYS A 229 -5.78 24.37 -32.17
N ALA A 230 -5.05 23.38 -31.71
CA ALA A 230 -3.58 23.40 -31.61
C ALA A 230 -2.86 23.14 -32.96
N ASN A 231 -3.60 22.98 -34.07
CA ASN A 231 -3.09 22.64 -35.39
C ASN A 231 -2.30 21.31 -35.46
N ILE A 232 -2.58 20.38 -34.54
CA ILE A 232 -1.97 19.05 -34.49
C ILE A 232 -2.77 18.13 -35.42
N LEU A 233 -2.14 17.60 -36.46
CA LEU A 233 -2.76 16.70 -37.45
C LEU A 233 -4.12 17.20 -37.98
N LYS A 234 -4.34 18.49 -37.99
CA LYS A 234 -5.62 19.16 -38.31
C LYS A 234 -6.28 18.64 -39.57
N LYS A 235 -5.52 18.35 -40.63
CA LYS A 235 -6.00 17.85 -41.91
C LYS A 235 -6.56 16.41 -41.87
N TYR A 236 -6.22 15.67 -40.82
CA TYR A 236 -6.69 14.29 -40.61
C TYR A 236 -7.90 14.19 -39.69
N ILE A 237 -8.26 15.28 -38.98
CA ILE A 237 -9.39 15.29 -38.06
C ILE A 237 -10.69 15.41 -38.84
N ALA A 238 -11.61 14.47 -38.67
CA ALA A 238 -12.92 14.43 -39.29
C ALA A 238 -13.88 15.42 -38.60
N ILE A 239 -13.76 16.71 -38.92
CA ILE A 239 -14.45 17.83 -38.24
C ILE A 239 -15.96 17.63 -38.10
N LYS A 240 -16.64 17.04 -39.10
CA LYS A 240 -18.06 16.75 -39.07
C LYS A 240 -18.47 15.73 -38.03
N LYS A 241 -17.53 14.95 -37.54
CA LYS A 241 -17.74 13.95 -36.45
C LYS A 241 -17.52 14.51 -35.06
N ILE A 242 -16.96 15.71 -34.93
CA ILE A 242 -16.66 16.35 -33.64
C ILE A 242 -17.84 17.26 -33.24
N ASN A 243 -18.99 16.65 -32.97
CA ASN A 243 -20.19 17.35 -32.55
C ASN A 243 -20.63 16.89 -31.18
N LEU A 244 -20.16 17.61 -30.15
CA LEU A 244 -20.51 17.30 -28.77
C LEU A 244 -22.01 17.40 -28.51
N PRO A 245 -22.64 16.44 -27.82
CA PRO A 245 -24.00 16.59 -27.32
C PRO A 245 -24.16 17.90 -26.55
N LYS A 246 -25.30 18.58 -26.78
CA LYS A 246 -25.65 19.84 -26.10
C LYS A 246 -26.73 19.58 -25.06
N ASN A 247 -26.64 20.25 -23.94
CA ASN A 247 -27.71 20.27 -22.95
C ASN A 247 -28.86 21.18 -23.45
N GLU A 248 -29.91 20.56 -23.98
CA GLU A 248 -31.06 21.31 -24.53
C GLU A 248 -32.09 21.75 -23.47
N GLY A 249 -31.72 21.75 -22.19
CA GLY A 249 -32.56 22.31 -21.12
C GLY A 249 -33.83 21.53 -20.74
N LYS A 250 -34.00 20.30 -21.23
CA LYS A 250 -35.12 19.43 -20.86
C LYS A 250 -34.79 18.52 -19.70
N VAL A 251 -34.52 19.07 -18.53
CA VAL A 251 -34.54 18.32 -17.27
C VAL A 251 -35.71 18.90 -16.46
N ALA A 252 -36.78 18.10 -16.29
CA ALA A 252 -37.84 18.42 -15.38
C ALA A 252 -37.27 18.68 -13.98
N VAL A 253 -37.51 19.90 -13.48
CA VAL A 253 -37.22 20.28 -12.11
C VAL A 253 -38.16 19.47 -11.22
N VAL A 254 -37.64 18.44 -10.57
CA VAL A 254 -38.30 17.84 -9.42
C VAL A 254 -37.84 18.64 -8.22
N ALA A 255 -38.82 19.26 -7.55
CA ALA A 255 -38.65 20.17 -6.45
C ALA A 255 -37.80 19.55 -5.31
N ASP A 256 -36.92 20.41 -4.80
CA ASP A 256 -36.16 20.23 -3.57
C ASP A 256 -37.04 19.82 -2.39
N HIS A 257 -36.72 18.67 -1.81
CA HIS A 257 -36.94 18.47 -0.40
C HIS A 257 -35.57 18.51 0.31
N LYS A 258 -35.34 19.65 0.93
CA LYS A 258 -34.31 19.84 1.95
C LYS A 258 -34.48 18.75 3.01
N ASN A 259 -33.44 17.94 3.18
CA ASN A 259 -33.12 17.34 4.46
C ASN A 259 -31.65 17.60 4.74
N GLU A 260 -31.45 18.40 5.77
CA GLU A 260 -30.16 18.68 6.38
C GLU A 260 -29.54 17.41 6.94
N SER A 261 -28.20 17.43 7.01
CA SER A 261 -27.31 16.48 7.67
C SER A 261 -27.11 15.12 7.01
N ASP A 262 -26.25 15.08 6.03
CA ASP A 262 -25.30 13.98 5.81
C ASP A 262 -24.16 14.47 4.91
N THR A 263 -23.42 15.45 5.42
CA THR A 263 -22.11 15.83 4.90
C THR A 263 -21.04 15.18 5.76
N ALA A 264 -20.94 13.84 5.68
CA ALA A 264 -19.66 13.20 5.89
C ALA A 264 -19.11 12.88 4.50
N GLU A 265 -18.15 13.67 4.04
CA GLU A 265 -17.29 13.31 2.91
C GLU A 265 -16.61 11.99 3.26
N GLU A 266 -17.20 10.88 2.80
CA GLU A 266 -16.53 9.59 2.87
C GLU A 266 -15.37 9.63 1.87
N ASP A 267 -14.16 9.58 2.41
CA ASP A 267 -12.93 9.39 1.66
C ASP A 267 -13.02 8.07 0.85
N TRP A 268 -13.25 8.17 -0.46
CA TRP A 268 -13.53 7.05 -1.35
C TRP A 268 -12.34 6.10 -1.56
N ASN A 269 -11.21 6.38 -0.93
CA ASN A 269 -10.01 5.56 -1.01
C ASN A 269 -9.89 4.52 0.09
N TYR A 270 -10.74 4.56 1.14
CA TYR A 270 -10.72 3.65 2.26
C TYR A 270 -12.12 3.16 2.59
N TYR A 271 -12.31 1.85 2.52
CA TYR A 271 -13.54 1.21 2.96
C TYR A 271 -13.34 0.74 4.39
N MET A 272 -13.98 1.42 5.32
CA MET A 272 -13.90 1.09 6.75
C MET A 272 -15.00 0.12 7.14
N VAL A 273 -14.64 -0.90 7.89
CA VAL A 273 -15.59 -1.78 8.56
C VAL A 273 -15.23 -1.89 10.04
N LYS A 274 -16.19 -1.56 10.91
CA LYS A 274 -16.04 -1.70 12.36
C LYS A 274 -16.74 -2.96 12.81
N THR A 275 -16.00 -3.85 13.48
CA THR A 275 -16.56 -5.03 14.12
C THR A 275 -17.32 -4.64 15.38
N GLY A 276 -18.39 -5.37 15.69
CA GLY A 276 -19.14 -5.22 16.94
C GLY A 276 -18.39 -5.74 18.17
N ALA A 277 -19.02 -5.63 19.33
CA ALA A 277 -18.47 -6.13 20.62
C ALA A 277 -18.19 -7.64 20.63
N ASP A 278 -18.74 -8.38 19.68
CA ASP A 278 -18.56 -9.81 19.47
C ASP A 278 -17.51 -10.16 18.40
N GLY A 279 -16.94 -9.14 17.76
CA GLY A 279 -15.93 -9.29 16.72
C GLY A 279 -16.47 -9.48 15.30
N TYR A 280 -17.79 -9.35 15.08
CA TYR A 280 -18.42 -9.53 13.77
C TYR A 280 -18.99 -8.24 13.22
N ALA A 281 -19.08 -8.15 11.89
CA ALA A 281 -19.86 -7.13 11.19
C ALA A 281 -20.30 -7.65 9.82
N VAL A 282 -21.31 -7.02 9.21
CA VAL A 282 -21.64 -7.21 7.81
C VAL A 282 -21.10 -6.04 7.00
N PHE A 283 -20.60 -6.35 5.83
CA PHE A 283 -20.03 -5.37 4.90
C PHE A 283 -20.46 -5.68 3.47
N GLY A 284 -20.70 -4.67 2.69
CA GLY A 284 -21.02 -4.78 1.26
C GLY A 284 -20.00 -4.01 0.42
N ASN A 285 -19.28 -4.69 -0.44
CA ASN A 285 -18.40 -4.04 -1.40
C ASN A 285 -19.21 -3.42 -2.53
N LEU A 286 -19.40 -2.11 -2.47
CA LEU A 286 -20.02 -1.28 -3.52
C LEU A 286 -18.99 -0.54 -4.36
N SER A 287 -17.70 -0.69 -4.06
CA SER A 287 -16.66 -0.14 -4.93
C SER A 287 -16.73 -0.80 -6.30
N GLY A 288 -16.35 -0.11 -7.32
CA GLY A 288 -16.13 -0.72 -8.64
C GLY A 288 -14.88 -1.62 -8.69
N GLU A 289 -14.25 -1.90 -7.55
CA GLU A 289 -12.96 -2.59 -7.44
C GLU A 289 -13.04 -3.73 -6.43
N ASN A 290 -12.22 -4.75 -6.60
CA ASN A 290 -12.01 -5.76 -5.57
C ASN A 290 -11.33 -5.13 -4.35
N LEU A 291 -11.68 -5.59 -3.15
CA LEU A 291 -11.09 -5.05 -1.92
C LEU A 291 -10.24 -6.10 -1.22
N ALA A 292 -9.01 -5.75 -0.89
CA ALA A 292 -8.13 -6.58 -0.08
C ALA A 292 -8.67 -6.67 1.35
N VAL A 293 -8.73 -7.89 1.88
CA VAL A 293 -9.11 -8.15 3.28
C VAL A 293 -7.89 -7.88 4.16
N PRO A 294 -7.93 -6.88 5.04
CA PRO A 294 -6.77 -6.53 5.85
C PRO A 294 -6.43 -7.63 6.87
N VAL A 295 -5.19 -7.63 7.29
CA VAL A 295 -4.69 -8.57 8.32
C VAL A 295 -5.49 -8.40 9.62
N GLY A 296 -5.83 -9.53 10.24
CA GLY A 296 -6.68 -9.55 11.44
C GLY A 296 -8.17 -9.56 11.14
N LEU A 297 -8.58 -9.40 9.88
CA LEU A 297 -9.96 -9.55 9.45
C LEU A 297 -10.08 -10.82 8.59
N THR A 298 -11.20 -11.50 8.69
CA THR A 298 -11.55 -12.62 7.80
C THR A 298 -12.93 -12.37 7.22
N ALA A 299 -13.07 -12.48 5.90
CA ALA A 299 -14.33 -12.29 5.20
C ALA A 299 -14.97 -13.64 4.84
N TYR A 300 -16.28 -13.73 5.01
CA TYR A 300 -17.10 -14.91 4.70
C TYR A 300 -18.28 -14.51 3.82
N GLY A 301 -18.53 -15.27 2.78
CA GLY A 301 -19.83 -15.31 2.10
C GLY A 301 -20.76 -16.32 2.79
N ILE A 302 -22.03 -16.23 2.47
CA ILE A 302 -23.09 -17.10 2.98
C ILE A 302 -23.69 -17.89 1.84
N ILE A 303 -23.71 -19.21 1.95
CA ILE A 303 -24.37 -20.08 0.97
C ILE A 303 -25.46 -20.92 1.65
N PRO A 304 -26.45 -21.47 0.91
CA PRO A 304 -27.46 -22.36 1.46
C PRO A 304 -26.84 -23.51 2.26
N GLY A 305 -27.45 -23.83 3.41
CA GLY A 305 -27.14 -25.00 4.23
C GLY A 305 -27.92 -26.25 3.78
N SER A 306 -27.96 -27.23 4.65
CA SER A 306 -28.71 -28.48 4.40
C SER A 306 -30.25 -28.33 4.50
N GLU A 307 -30.68 -27.30 5.23
CA GLU A 307 -32.09 -26.98 5.43
C GLU A 307 -32.36 -25.49 5.18
N SER A 308 -33.61 -25.12 4.94
CA SER A 308 -34.00 -23.74 4.57
C SER A 308 -33.68 -22.67 5.63
N HIS A 309 -33.58 -23.06 6.90
CA HIS A 309 -33.22 -22.18 8.02
C HIS A 309 -31.74 -22.25 8.38
N LEU A 310 -30.93 -23.02 7.63
CA LEU A 310 -29.49 -23.16 7.84
C LEU A 310 -28.69 -22.55 6.68
N VAL A 311 -27.56 -21.96 7.02
CA VAL A 311 -26.60 -21.43 6.03
C VAL A 311 -25.18 -21.80 6.41
N LYS A 312 -24.30 -21.85 5.44
CA LYS A 312 -22.87 -22.15 5.62
C LYS A 312 -22.02 -20.92 5.38
N LEU A 313 -21.06 -20.67 6.28
CA LEU A 313 -20.00 -19.69 6.04
C LEU A 313 -18.95 -20.27 5.12
N VAL A 314 -18.61 -19.54 4.07
CA VAL A 314 -17.54 -19.89 3.15
C VAL A 314 -16.53 -18.74 3.11
N LYS A 315 -15.26 -19.02 3.39
CA LYS A 315 -14.21 -18.00 3.28
C LYS A 315 -14.19 -17.41 1.88
N VAL A 316 -14.17 -16.09 1.82
CA VAL A 316 -14.05 -15.35 0.56
C VAL A 316 -12.59 -15.33 0.08
N GLY A 317 -11.63 -15.56 0.98
CA GLY A 317 -10.20 -15.44 0.72
C GLY A 317 -9.66 -14.08 1.18
N ASN A 318 -8.59 -13.63 0.53
CA ASN A 318 -7.95 -12.35 0.87
C ASN A 318 -8.53 -11.17 0.09
N VAL A 319 -9.51 -11.40 -0.77
CA VAL A 319 -10.10 -10.38 -1.64
C VAL A 319 -11.62 -10.49 -1.61
N ILE A 320 -12.30 -9.42 -1.28
CA ILE A 320 -13.75 -9.28 -1.39
C ILE A 320 -14.08 -8.80 -2.81
N PRO A 321 -14.76 -9.62 -3.63
CA PRO A 321 -15.10 -9.25 -5.00
C PRO A 321 -16.01 -8.02 -5.06
N VAL A 322 -16.02 -7.37 -6.22
CA VAL A 322 -16.96 -6.29 -6.54
C VAL A 322 -18.41 -6.74 -6.27
N GLN A 323 -19.25 -5.85 -5.78
CA GLN A 323 -20.68 -6.04 -5.50
C GLN A 323 -21.00 -7.27 -4.62
N THR A 324 -20.08 -7.60 -3.72
CA THR A 324 -20.20 -8.77 -2.87
C THR A 324 -20.49 -8.39 -1.42
N GLY A 325 -21.59 -8.93 -0.87
CA GLY A 325 -21.88 -8.88 0.56
C GLY A 325 -21.08 -9.93 1.33
N VAL A 326 -20.52 -9.59 2.47
CA VAL A 326 -19.74 -10.49 3.33
C VAL A 326 -20.06 -10.28 4.80
N ILE A 327 -19.88 -11.33 5.60
CA ILE A 327 -19.65 -11.19 7.05
C ILE A 327 -18.15 -11.09 7.26
N VAL A 328 -17.73 -10.16 8.06
CA VAL A 328 -16.34 -10.06 8.48
C VAL A 328 -16.19 -10.41 9.96
N ARG A 329 -15.09 -11.06 10.31
CA ARG A 329 -14.70 -11.39 11.67
C ARG A 329 -13.32 -10.87 11.97
N GLY A 330 -13.19 -10.11 13.05
CA GLY A 330 -11.94 -9.52 13.54
C GLY A 330 -11.93 -9.39 15.06
N LYS A 331 -11.01 -8.59 15.59
CA LYS A 331 -11.02 -8.24 17.02
C LYS A 331 -12.29 -7.45 17.35
N PRO A 332 -12.90 -7.62 18.54
CA PRO A 332 -14.07 -6.84 18.95
C PRO A 332 -13.83 -5.33 18.90
N ASN A 333 -14.87 -4.56 18.53
CA ASN A 333 -14.89 -3.10 18.47
C ASN A 333 -13.73 -2.47 17.70
N THR A 334 -13.20 -3.17 16.70
CA THR A 334 -12.02 -2.75 15.93
C THR A 334 -12.44 -2.30 14.54
N GLU A 335 -11.91 -1.18 14.10
CA GLU A 335 -12.04 -0.70 12.73
C GLU A 335 -10.94 -1.30 11.84
N TYR A 336 -11.33 -1.67 10.62
CA TYR A 336 -10.45 -2.24 9.61
C TYR A 336 -10.60 -1.47 8.31
N SER A 337 -9.49 -1.06 7.72
CA SER A 337 -9.46 -0.44 6.40
C SER A 337 -9.31 -1.50 5.33
N LEU A 338 -10.24 -1.55 4.39
CA LEU A 338 -10.16 -2.38 3.19
C LEU A 338 -9.69 -1.49 2.03
N THR A 339 -8.69 -1.93 1.30
CA THR A 339 -8.10 -1.17 0.19
C THR A 339 -8.44 -1.83 -1.14
N ALA A 340 -8.58 -1.03 -2.18
CA ALA A 340 -8.73 -1.54 -3.53
C ALA A 340 -7.52 -2.39 -3.93
N THR A 341 -7.77 -3.49 -4.64
CA THR A 341 -6.72 -4.40 -5.09
C THR A 341 -7.01 -4.94 -6.49
N ASN A 342 -5.96 -5.16 -7.26
CA ASN A 342 -6.02 -5.85 -8.54
C ASN A 342 -5.90 -7.38 -8.42
N GLU A 343 -5.83 -7.91 -7.20
CA GLU A 343 -5.79 -9.34 -6.98
C GLU A 343 -7.11 -9.98 -7.41
N ALA A 344 -7.01 -11.10 -8.11
CA ALA A 344 -8.18 -11.87 -8.51
C ALA A 344 -8.85 -12.50 -7.27
N PRO A 345 -10.19 -12.39 -7.15
CA PRO A 345 -10.90 -13.00 -6.05
C PRO A 345 -10.80 -14.54 -6.11
N SER A 346 -10.58 -15.16 -4.96
CA SER A 346 -10.60 -16.61 -4.84
C SER A 346 -11.98 -17.17 -4.44
N PHE A 347 -13.00 -16.33 -4.35
CA PHE A 347 -14.34 -16.70 -3.91
C PHE A 347 -15.11 -17.49 -4.99
N LYS A 348 -14.82 -18.79 -5.11
CA LYS A 348 -15.41 -19.70 -6.13
C LYS A 348 -16.94 -19.82 -6.06
N ARG A 349 -17.57 -19.45 -4.91
CA ARG A 349 -19.02 -19.57 -4.69
C ARG A 349 -19.74 -18.22 -4.64
N GLN A 350 -19.19 -17.18 -5.26
CA GLN A 350 -19.79 -15.84 -5.28
C GLN A 350 -21.24 -15.86 -5.81
N LYS A 351 -21.53 -16.62 -6.86
CA LYS A 351 -22.87 -16.75 -7.44
C LYS A 351 -23.90 -17.41 -6.48
N GLN A 352 -23.44 -18.17 -5.49
CA GLN A 352 -24.28 -18.82 -4.49
C GLN A 352 -24.40 -17.98 -3.19
N ASN A 353 -23.75 -16.82 -3.14
CA ASN A 353 -23.76 -15.97 -1.96
C ASN A 353 -25.15 -15.35 -1.75
N LEU A 354 -25.75 -15.61 -0.61
CA LEU A 354 -27.08 -15.11 -0.24
C LEU A 354 -27.05 -13.68 0.31
N LEU A 355 -25.87 -13.13 0.60
CA LEU A 355 -25.73 -11.75 1.08
C LEU A 355 -25.90 -10.76 -0.07
N LYS A 356 -26.86 -9.88 0.08
CA LYS A 356 -27.11 -8.74 -0.82
C LYS A 356 -26.51 -7.47 -0.26
N VAL A 357 -25.91 -6.66 -1.12
CA VAL A 357 -25.33 -5.38 -0.73
C VAL A 357 -26.38 -4.29 -0.77
N ASN A 358 -26.44 -3.47 0.29
CA ASN A 358 -27.33 -2.33 0.33
C ASN A 358 -26.67 -1.10 -0.29
N ALA A 359 -27.16 -0.69 -1.46
CA ALA A 359 -26.59 0.37 -2.25
C ALA A 359 -27.04 1.79 -1.87
N LYS A 360 -28.04 1.91 -0.99
CA LYS A 360 -28.56 3.19 -0.47
C LYS A 360 -29.10 2.99 0.94
N VAL A 361 -29.18 4.05 1.73
CA VAL A 361 -29.89 4.00 3.01
C VAL A 361 -31.35 3.65 2.72
N SER A 362 -31.79 2.51 3.23
CA SER A 362 -33.15 1.99 2.94
C SER A 362 -33.67 1.09 4.07
N LYS A 363 -34.99 1.11 4.22
CA LYS A 363 -35.69 0.13 5.05
C LYS A 363 -35.78 -1.18 4.29
N ILE A 364 -35.24 -2.25 4.88
CA ILE A 364 -35.25 -3.57 4.25
C ILE A 364 -36.61 -4.21 4.49
N GLN A 365 -37.37 -4.41 3.41
CA GLN A 365 -38.66 -5.08 3.46
C GLN A 365 -38.46 -6.55 3.85
N SER A 366 -39.47 -7.15 4.50
CA SER A 366 -39.43 -8.56 4.94
C SER A 366 -39.29 -9.54 3.76
N HIS A 367 -39.73 -9.15 2.56
CA HIS A 367 -39.53 -9.92 1.32
C HIS A 367 -39.54 -9.00 0.10
N ASP A 368 -38.93 -9.47 -0.98
CA ASP A 368 -38.95 -8.84 -2.30
C ASP A 368 -39.06 -9.93 -3.40
N VAL A 369 -38.86 -9.54 -4.65
CA VAL A 369 -38.92 -10.48 -5.81
C VAL A 369 -37.88 -11.60 -5.75
N ASN A 370 -36.86 -11.48 -4.92
CA ASN A 370 -35.76 -12.44 -4.78
C ASN A 370 -35.96 -13.39 -3.59
N GLY A 371 -36.93 -13.10 -2.71
CA GLY A 371 -37.23 -13.94 -1.54
C GLY A 371 -37.40 -13.15 -0.25
N TYR A 372 -37.21 -13.82 0.87
CA TYR A 372 -37.34 -13.28 2.22
C TYR A 372 -36.02 -12.68 2.71
N ASN A 373 -36.09 -11.49 3.28
CA ASN A 373 -34.93 -10.71 3.69
C ASN A 373 -34.72 -10.78 5.20
N TYR A 374 -33.46 -10.90 5.61
CA TYR A 374 -33.03 -11.07 6.99
C TYR A 374 -31.90 -10.13 7.34
N LEU A 375 -31.97 -9.56 8.53
CA LEU A 375 -30.95 -8.67 9.08
C LEU A 375 -29.99 -9.46 9.96
N PHE A 376 -28.72 -9.12 9.87
CA PHE A 376 -27.65 -9.73 10.63
C PHE A 376 -27.72 -9.35 12.12
N THR A 377 -27.60 -10.36 12.98
CA THR A 377 -27.31 -10.18 14.40
C THR A 377 -26.27 -11.20 14.85
N SER A 378 -25.47 -10.88 15.82
CA SER A 378 -24.43 -11.77 16.30
C SER A 378 -24.18 -11.61 17.80
N THR A 379 -23.71 -12.68 18.39
CA THR A 379 -23.17 -12.75 19.75
C THR A 379 -21.81 -13.43 19.69
N ARG A 380 -21.01 -13.36 20.77
CA ARG A 380 -19.70 -14.02 20.81
C ARG A 380 -19.71 -15.50 20.41
N LYS A 381 -20.87 -16.16 20.50
CA LYS A 381 -21.01 -17.61 20.24
C LYS A 381 -21.79 -17.95 18.97
N ASN A 382 -22.66 -17.08 18.48
CA ASN A 382 -23.59 -17.38 17.39
C ASN A 382 -23.78 -16.23 16.44
N ILE A 383 -23.89 -16.54 15.14
CA ILE A 383 -24.37 -15.65 14.10
C ILE A 383 -25.79 -16.08 13.75
N THR A 384 -26.71 -15.14 13.72
CA THR A 384 -28.13 -15.36 13.40
C THR A 384 -28.61 -14.27 12.46
N PHE A 385 -29.51 -14.59 11.56
CA PHE A 385 -30.22 -13.62 10.73
C PHE A 385 -31.69 -13.65 11.13
N ILE A 386 -32.20 -12.51 11.55
CA ILE A 386 -33.59 -12.31 11.94
C ILE A 386 -34.36 -11.71 10.77
N PRO A 387 -35.67 -12.03 10.61
CA PRO A 387 -36.48 -11.46 9.54
C PRO A 387 -36.45 -9.93 9.55
N ALA A 388 -36.30 -9.33 8.39
CA ALA A 388 -36.44 -7.88 8.26
C ALA A 388 -37.89 -7.45 8.51
N ASP A 389 -38.06 -6.39 9.28
CA ASP A 389 -39.34 -5.90 9.76
C ASP A 389 -39.99 -4.83 8.88
N GLY A 390 -39.32 -4.41 7.80
CA GLY A 390 -39.75 -3.31 6.94
C GLY A 390 -39.60 -1.91 7.55
N LYS A 391 -39.15 -1.83 8.80
CA LYS A 391 -38.97 -0.59 9.58
C LYS A 391 -37.52 -0.27 9.85
N SER A 392 -36.70 -1.32 10.06
CA SER A 392 -35.28 -1.19 10.34
C SER A 392 -34.52 -0.68 9.14
N GLU A 393 -33.79 0.40 9.36
CA GLU A 393 -33.02 1.07 8.32
C GLU A 393 -31.60 0.49 8.23
N LEU A 394 -31.17 0.12 7.03
CA LEU A 394 -29.84 -0.39 6.78
C LEU A 394 -29.04 0.67 6.02
N ARG A 395 -27.87 1.02 6.56
CA ARG A 395 -26.96 1.99 5.93
C ARG A 395 -26.34 1.44 4.65
N ILE A 396 -25.86 2.33 3.81
CA ILE A 396 -25.04 2.02 2.62
C ILE A 396 -23.81 1.19 3.01
N LYS A 397 -23.32 0.36 2.10
CA LYS A 397 -22.19 -0.58 2.34
C LYS A 397 -22.43 -1.64 3.42
N ARG A 398 -23.66 -1.83 3.84
CA ARG A 398 -24.06 -2.97 4.67
C ARG A 398 -24.62 -4.08 3.78
N ALA A 399 -24.69 -5.29 4.30
CA ALA A 399 -25.28 -6.42 3.60
C ALA A 399 -26.42 -7.01 4.42
N TYR A 400 -27.40 -7.57 3.75
CA TYR A 400 -28.50 -8.35 4.32
C TYR A 400 -28.58 -9.68 3.59
N LEU A 401 -29.19 -10.68 4.24
CA LEU A 401 -29.35 -11.99 3.65
C LEU A 401 -30.71 -12.08 2.96
N THR A 402 -30.74 -12.63 1.73
CA THR A 402 -31.98 -12.98 1.04
C THR A 402 -32.04 -14.49 0.87
N SER A 403 -33.12 -15.12 1.38
CA SER A 403 -33.38 -16.56 1.26
C SER A 403 -34.62 -16.80 0.41
N PRO A 404 -34.63 -17.79 -0.49
CA PRO A 404 -35.83 -18.16 -1.24
C PRO A 404 -36.91 -18.75 -0.38
N ALA A 405 -36.58 -19.24 0.81
CA ALA A 405 -37.54 -19.84 1.75
C ALA A 405 -37.72 -18.97 3.00
N LYS A 406 -38.94 -18.90 3.49
CA LYS A 406 -39.28 -18.23 4.77
C LYS A 406 -38.85 -19.09 5.94
N ALA A 407 -38.15 -18.47 6.90
CA ALA A 407 -37.76 -19.08 8.16
C ALA A 407 -38.00 -18.11 9.32
N GLU A 408 -38.21 -18.61 10.53
CA GLU A 408 -38.33 -17.77 11.72
C GLU A 408 -36.99 -17.04 12.02
N ASN A 409 -35.90 -17.78 11.92
CA ASN A 409 -34.54 -17.23 11.96
C ASN A 409 -33.64 -18.11 11.07
N ILE A 410 -32.56 -17.54 10.55
CA ILE A 410 -31.53 -18.29 9.79
C ILE A 410 -30.24 -18.31 10.61
N THR A 411 -29.69 -19.51 10.82
CA THR A 411 -28.50 -19.75 11.64
C THR A 411 -27.39 -20.45 10.85
N ILE A 412 -26.17 -20.37 11.36
CA ILE A 412 -25.03 -21.04 10.75
C ILE A 412 -25.08 -22.54 11.05
N GLU A 413 -25.06 -23.35 9.99
CA GLU A 413 -24.95 -24.81 10.10
C GLU A 413 -23.57 -25.17 10.69
N ARG A 414 -23.57 -25.87 11.83
CA ARG A 414 -22.34 -26.41 12.45
C ARG A 414 -21.95 -27.68 11.70
N ARG A 415 -20.69 -27.78 11.25
CA ARG A 415 -20.17 -29.01 10.70
C ARG A 415 -20.26 -30.14 11.73
N PRO A 416 -20.77 -31.32 11.38
CA PRO A 416 -20.50 -32.53 12.14
C PRO A 416 -18.99 -32.84 12.01
N SER A 417 -18.34 -33.13 13.11
CA SER A 417 -17.03 -33.73 13.11
C SER A 417 -17.13 -35.15 12.58
N ASN A 418 -16.77 -35.40 11.34
CA ASN A 418 -16.31 -36.73 10.92
C ASN A 418 -15.64 -36.71 9.54
N ASN A 419 -14.59 -37.51 9.49
CA ASN A 419 -13.78 -37.90 8.37
C ASN A 419 -14.61 -38.41 7.19
N GLU A 420 -14.41 -37.85 6.00
CA GLU A 420 -14.59 -38.58 4.76
C GLU A 420 -13.66 -38.08 3.67
N THR A 421 -12.88 -39.00 3.14
CA THR A 421 -11.95 -38.88 2.03
C THR A 421 -12.72 -38.76 0.71
N PRO A 422 -12.40 -37.88 -0.20
CA PRO A 422 -13.02 -37.88 -1.53
C PRO A 422 -12.28 -38.85 -2.44
N THR A 423 -13.01 -39.83 -2.95
CA THR A 423 -12.62 -40.68 -4.09
C THR A 423 -12.65 -39.91 -5.40
N ALA A 424 -11.63 -40.18 -6.20
CA ALA A 424 -11.46 -39.65 -7.55
C ALA A 424 -12.27 -40.47 -8.58
N ALA A 425 -12.93 -39.82 -9.52
CA ALA A 425 -13.16 -40.37 -10.85
C ALA A 425 -13.42 -39.29 -11.91
N GLY A 426 -12.56 -39.24 -12.88
CA GLY A 426 -12.79 -39.24 -14.34
C GLY A 426 -13.13 -37.95 -15.06
N ASN A 427 -12.20 -37.29 -15.74
CA ASN A 427 -12.00 -37.40 -17.19
C ASN A 427 -10.90 -36.43 -17.67
N LYS A 428 -9.92 -37.00 -18.36
CA LYS A 428 -8.83 -36.28 -19.03
C LYS A 428 -9.32 -35.53 -20.26
N LYS A 429 -9.00 -34.22 -20.34
CA LYS A 429 -8.70 -33.55 -21.60
C LYS A 429 -7.41 -32.77 -21.44
N THR A 430 -6.47 -33.12 -22.26
CA THR A 430 -5.12 -32.56 -22.37
C THR A 430 -5.14 -31.08 -22.69
N TYR A 431 -4.54 -30.28 -21.79
CA TYR A 431 -4.02 -28.97 -22.10
C TYR A 431 -2.56 -28.89 -21.66
N LYS A 432 -1.74 -28.24 -22.49
CA LYS A 432 -0.29 -28.05 -22.36
C LYS A 432 0.12 -27.72 -20.92
N GLU A 433 1.21 -28.34 -20.53
CA GLU A 433 1.98 -28.24 -19.30
C GLU A 433 1.52 -27.15 -18.32
N ALA A 434 0.66 -27.54 -17.39
CA ALA A 434 0.53 -26.84 -16.12
C ALA A 434 1.86 -27.00 -15.40
N ILE A 435 2.62 -25.92 -15.25
CA ILE A 435 3.75 -25.86 -14.33
C ILE A 435 3.15 -26.13 -12.95
N THR A 436 3.28 -27.37 -12.48
CA THR A 436 2.77 -27.78 -11.16
C THR A 436 3.68 -27.19 -10.10
N THR A 437 3.15 -26.27 -9.29
CA THR A 437 3.82 -25.79 -8.09
C THR A 437 3.97 -26.95 -7.11
N LYS A 438 5.16 -27.10 -6.53
CA LYS A 438 5.47 -28.18 -5.60
C LYS A 438 5.28 -27.72 -4.16
N THR A 439 5.02 -28.69 -3.32
CA THR A 439 4.96 -28.50 -1.88
C THR A 439 5.99 -29.41 -1.23
N TYR A 440 6.82 -28.84 -0.36
CA TYR A 440 7.82 -29.59 0.41
C TYR A 440 7.55 -29.42 1.91
N TYR A 441 7.92 -30.42 2.67
CA TYR A 441 7.82 -30.44 4.13
C TYR A 441 9.21 -30.58 4.73
N VAL A 442 9.48 -29.79 5.79
CA VAL A 442 10.70 -29.87 6.60
C VAL A 442 10.29 -30.14 8.02
N SER A 443 11.01 -31.03 8.73
CA SER A 443 10.72 -31.42 10.12
C SER A 443 12.01 -31.57 10.91
N PRO A 444 12.05 -31.17 12.20
CA PRO A 444 13.21 -31.47 13.06
C PRO A 444 13.54 -32.96 13.15
N THR A 445 12.57 -33.82 12.92
CA THR A 445 12.71 -35.31 12.89
C THR A 445 12.67 -35.88 11.47
N GLY A 446 12.85 -35.05 10.46
CA GLY A 446 12.82 -35.46 9.05
C GLY A 446 14.08 -36.16 8.59
N ASN A 447 14.12 -36.44 7.28
CA ASN A 447 15.29 -37.12 6.65
C ASN A 447 15.49 -36.55 5.23
N ASP A 448 16.68 -36.00 4.96
CA ASP A 448 17.02 -35.40 3.66
C ASP A 448 17.15 -36.39 2.52
N LYS A 449 17.15 -37.70 2.81
CA LYS A 449 17.02 -38.77 1.81
C LYS A 449 15.58 -39.01 1.37
N SER A 450 14.60 -38.47 2.09
CA SER A 450 13.18 -38.48 1.69
C SER A 450 12.91 -37.59 0.47
N ASN A 451 11.71 -37.64 -0.10
CA ASN A 451 11.33 -36.75 -1.20
C ASN A 451 10.73 -35.41 -0.77
N GLY A 452 10.46 -35.24 0.53
CA GLY A 452 9.91 -34.01 1.10
C GLY A 452 8.45 -33.67 0.73
N GLU A 453 7.75 -34.49 -0.06
CA GLU A 453 6.44 -34.15 -0.64
C GLU A 453 5.24 -34.42 0.30
N SER A 454 5.50 -34.92 1.50
CA SER A 454 4.48 -35.10 2.55
C SER A 454 5.08 -34.93 3.93
N SER A 455 4.25 -34.67 4.94
CA SER A 455 4.68 -34.53 6.32
C SER A 455 5.35 -35.78 6.89
N SER A 456 4.92 -36.98 6.44
CA SER A 456 5.51 -38.27 6.86
C SER A 456 6.84 -38.57 6.16
N ARG A 457 7.18 -37.84 5.10
CA ARG A 457 8.44 -37.94 4.36
C ARG A 457 9.15 -36.62 4.25
N ALA A 458 9.04 -35.83 5.31
CA ALA A 458 9.65 -34.51 5.40
C ALA A 458 11.19 -34.55 5.32
N PHE A 459 11.78 -33.50 4.78
CA PHE A 459 13.22 -33.27 4.85
C PHE A 459 13.65 -32.96 6.29
N ALA A 460 14.90 -33.25 6.64
CA ALA A 460 15.46 -32.86 7.92
C ALA A 460 15.85 -31.37 7.95
N THR A 461 16.26 -30.82 6.79
CA THR A 461 16.85 -29.48 6.75
C THR A 461 16.11 -28.54 5.78
N LEU A 462 16.00 -27.28 6.17
CA LEU A 462 15.50 -26.22 5.29
C LEU A 462 16.43 -26.04 4.08
N ALA A 463 17.73 -26.27 4.25
CA ALA A 463 18.73 -26.24 3.17
C ALA A 463 18.38 -27.21 2.03
N LYS A 464 17.95 -28.44 2.38
CA LYS A 464 17.51 -29.41 1.38
C LYS A 464 16.29 -28.93 0.59
N ALA A 465 15.29 -28.42 1.28
CA ALA A 465 14.09 -27.86 0.63
C ALA A 465 14.44 -26.67 -0.25
N GLN A 466 15.28 -25.73 0.25
CA GLN A 466 15.78 -24.56 -0.49
C GLN A 466 16.52 -24.95 -1.77
N SER A 467 17.26 -26.05 -1.77
CA SER A 467 17.95 -26.52 -2.98
C SER A 467 17.00 -26.88 -4.14
N LEU A 468 15.77 -27.26 -3.83
CA LEU A 468 14.78 -27.78 -4.78
C LEU A 468 13.71 -26.74 -5.18
N VAL A 469 13.45 -25.75 -4.33
CA VAL A 469 12.33 -24.81 -4.49
C VAL A 469 12.46 -23.98 -5.76
N ALA A 470 11.32 -23.71 -6.39
CA ALA A 470 11.16 -22.90 -7.59
C ALA A 470 10.00 -21.89 -7.42
N PRO A 471 9.84 -20.91 -8.31
CA PRO A 471 8.76 -19.94 -8.22
C PRO A 471 7.37 -20.55 -8.12
N GLY A 472 6.64 -20.21 -7.07
CA GLY A 472 5.30 -20.71 -6.76
C GLY A 472 5.28 -21.88 -5.78
N ASP A 473 6.42 -22.47 -5.46
CA ASP A 473 6.49 -23.56 -4.51
C ASP A 473 6.27 -23.11 -3.07
N THR A 474 5.85 -24.07 -2.24
CA THR A 474 5.64 -23.86 -0.81
C THR A 474 6.47 -24.85 0.00
N ILE A 475 7.21 -24.34 0.97
CA ILE A 475 7.91 -25.15 1.98
C ILE A 475 7.13 -25.00 3.29
N TYR A 476 6.58 -26.10 3.79
CA TYR A 476 6.01 -26.16 5.13
C TYR A 476 7.06 -26.61 6.14
N MET A 477 7.30 -25.79 7.14
CA MET A 477 8.14 -26.10 8.29
C MET A 477 7.25 -26.66 9.41
N MET A 478 7.45 -27.92 9.73
CA MET A 478 6.68 -28.63 10.75
C MET A 478 6.98 -28.06 12.15
N PRO A 479 6.03 -28.14 13.10
CA PRO A 479 6.27 -27.70 14.47
C PRO A 479 7.45 -28.41 15.13
N GLY A 480 8.09 -27.74 16.06
CA GLY A 480 9.21 -28.25 16.84
C GLY A 480 10.43 -27.33 16.80
N ILE A 481 11.50 -27.72 17.44
CA ILE A 481 12.73 -26.95 17.58
C ILE A 481 13.77 -27.46 16.59
N TYR A 482 14.19 -26.61 15.68
CA TYR A 482 15.28 -26.82 14.73
C TYR A 482 16.57 -26.28 15.35
N LYS A 483 17.35 -27.13 15.97
CA LYS A 483 18.66 -26.75 16.52
C LYS A 483 19.70 -26.70 15.43
N ILE A 484 20.20 -25.51 15.16
CA ILE A 484 21.13 -25.26 14.06
C ILE A 484 22.57 -25.27 14.60
N LYS A 485 23.45 -25.98 13.91
CA LYS A 485 24.89 -26.10 14.27
C LYS A 485 25.74 -25.48 13.15
N GLU A 486 27.00 -25.21 13.44
CA GLU A 486 27.95 -24.65 12.46
C GLU A 486 28.06 -25.48 11.17
N LYS A 487 27.99 -26.81 11.29
CA LYS A 487 27.99 -27.71 10.12
C LYS A 487 26.77 -27.58 9.22
N ASP A 488 25.67 -26.98 9.71
CA ASP A 488 24.41 -26.79 9.01
C ASP A 488 24.34 -25.46 8.28
N LEU A 489 25.38 -24.61 8.40
CA LEU A 489 25.46 -23.32 7.72
C LEU A 489 25.48 -23.50 6.22
N MET A 490 24.54 -22.89 5.51
CA MET A 490 24.47 -22.91 4.05
C MET A 490 25.57 -22.07 3.40
N ALA A 491 26.00 -20.98 4.05
CA ALA A 491 27.10 -20.15 3.55
C ALA A 491 27.98 -19.67 4.72
N PRO A 492 28.93 -20.52 5.21
CA PRO A 492 29.70 -20.24 6.41
C PRO A 492 30.72 -19.10 6.25
N ASN A 493 30.98 -18.66 5.03
CA ASN A 493 31.93 -17.56 4.73
C ASN A 493 31.38 -16.61 3.67
N TYR A 494 30.13 -16.21 3.84
CA TYR A 494 29.45 -15.31 2.89
C TYR A 494 30.12 -13.93 2.89
N GLN A 495 30.55 -13.49 1.71
CA GLN A 495 31.30 -12.24 1.51
C GLN A 495 32.54 -12.07 2.43
N LYS A 496 33.10 -13.17 2.91
CA LYS A 496 34.25 -13.19 3.87
C LYS A 496 33.97 -12.49 5.21
N VAL A 497 32.72 -12.30 5.57
CA VAL A 497 32.29 -11.58 6.77
C VAL A 497 31.23 -12.34 7.56
N TYR A 498 30.33 -13.06 6.86
CA TYR A 498 29.15 -13.62 7.47
C TYR A 498 29.15 -15.14 7.51
N ALA A 499 28.71 -15.69 8.63
CA ALA A 499 28.29 -17.08 8.78
C ALA A 499 26.75 -17.12 8.64
N VAL A 500 26.27 -17.64 7.52
CA VAL A 500 24.85 -17.63 7.18
C VAL A 500 24.24 -19.01 7.36
N ALA A 501 23.24 -19.12 8.24
CA ALA A 501 22.55 -20.38 8.48
C ALA A 501 21.65 -20.77 7.30
N PHE A 502 20.75 -19.88 6.88
CA PHE A 502 19.87 -20.11 5.75
C PHE A 502 20.00 -19.01 4.70
N LEU A 503 20.45 -19.38 3.51
CA LEU A 503 20.52 -18.50 2.36
C LEU A 503 19.30 -18.71 1.46
N LEU A 504 18.38 -17.74 1.44
CA LEU A 504 17.19 -17.74 0.61
C LEU A 504 17.45 -16.88 -0.64
N ASP A 505 18.13 -17.45 -1.61
CA ASP A 505 18.65 -16.78 -2.81
C ASP A 505 17.78 -16.94 -4.05
N LYS A 506 16.79 -17.83 -4.02
CA LYS A 506 15.86 -18.04 -5.12
C LYS A 506 14.72 -17.03 -5.06
N SER A 507 14.36 -16.50 -6.21
CA SER A 507 13.28 -15.53 -6.32
C SER A 507 12.01 -16.17 -6.86
N GLY A 508 10.85 -15.78 -6.29
CA GLY A 508 9.56 -16.00 -6.89
C GLY A 508 9.24 -14.96 -7.96
N THR A 509 7.98 -14.81 -8.27
CA THR A 509 7.42 -13.73 -9.07
C THR A 509 6.18 -13.18 -8.38
N ALA A 510 5.64 -12.05 -8.84
CA ALA A 510 4.41 -11.48 -8.28
C ALA A 510 3.24 -12.48 -8.29
N GLN A 511 3.13 -13.31 -9.35
CA GLN A 511 2.08 -14.31 -9.49
C GLN A 511 2.43 -15.66 -8.84
N LYS A 512 3.72 -15.91 -8.59
CA LYS A 512 4.26 -17.17 -8.08
C LYS A 512 5.32 -16.89 -7.01
N PRO A 513 4.96 -16.34 -5.86
CA PRO A 513 5.92 -16.17 -4.76
C PRO A 513 6.40 -17.54 -4.26
N ILE A 514 7.58 -17.56 -3.68
CA ILE A 514 8.07 -18.73 -2.94
C ILE A 514 7.62 -18.57 -1.50
N ASN A 515 6.98 -19.61 -0.95
CA ASN A 515 6.41 -19.54 0.38
C ASN A 515 7.17 -20.46 1.36
N TYR A 516 7.57 -19.92 2.51
CA TYR A 516 8.15 -20.61 3.65
C TYR A 516 7.19 -20.46 4.83
N ILE A 517 6.43 -21.49 5.14
CA ILE A 517 5.29 -21.38 6.08
C ILE A 517 5.50 -22.34 7.25
N GLY A 518 5.67 -21.80 8.43
CA GLY A 518 5.60 -22.56 9.67
C GLY A 518 4.18 -23.06 9.93
N LEU A 519 4.05 -24.36 10.13
CA LEU A 519 2.81 -24.96 10.61
C LEU A 519 2.76 -24.83 12.13
N LEU A 520 1.59 -24.53 12.65
CA LEU A 520 1.38 -24.44 14.11
C LEU A 520 1.10 -25.83 14.65
N ASP A 521 1.57 -26.11 15.87
CA ASP A 521 1.16 -27.30 16.62
C ASP A 521 -0.29 -27.17 17.16
N ALA A 522 -0.74 -28.15 17.93
CA ALA A 522 -2.08 -28.17 18.49
C ALA A 522 -2.34 -27.02 19.49
N GLU A 523 -1.31 -26.57 20.16
CA GLU A 523 -1.30 -25.45 21.13
C GLU A 523 -1.14 -24.10 20.45
N GLY A 524 -0.87 -24.06 19.14
CA GLY A 524 -0.68 -22.85 18.34
C GLY A 524 0.76 -22.33 18.31
N ASN A 525 1.74 -23.15 18.76
CA ASN A 525 3.16 -22.77 18.72
C ASN A 525 3.73 -22.88 17.30
N ARG A 526 4.65 -22.01 16.99
CA ARG A 526 5.36 -21.95 15.71
C ARG A 526 6.59 -22.86 15.73
N PRO A 527 7.12 -23.28 14.56
CA PRO A 527 8.45 -23.87 14.48
C PRO A 527 9.51 -22.87 14.95
N VAL A 528 10.41 -23.33 15.80
CA VAL A 528 11.48 -22.53 16.44
C VAL A 528 12.81 -22.89 15.81
N PHE A 529 13.52 -21.90 15.28
CA PHE A 529 14.90 -22.03 14.80
C PHE A 529 15.86 -21.50 15.86
N ASP A 530 16.59 -22.40 16.51
CA ASP A 530 17.48 -22.10 17.60
C ASP A 530 18.92 -22.04 17.07
N PHE A 531 19.52 -20.84 17.13
CA PHE A 531 20.87 -20.54 16.66
C PHE A 531 21.91 -20.44 17.80
N SER A 532 21.57 -20.80 19.02
CA SER A 532 22.42 -20.63 20.19
C SER A 532 23.75 -21.43 20.14
N GLU A 533 23.80 -22.50 19.34
CA GLU A 533 24.98 -23.34 19.15
C GLU A 533 25.92 -22.85 18.03
N ILE A 534 25.60 -21.76 17.31
CA ILE A 534 26.44 -21.21 16.23
C ILE A 534 27.36 -20.14 16.81
N LYS A 535 28.65 -20.39 16.82
CA LYS A 535 29.64 -19.48 17.43
C LYS A 535 30.94 -19.33 16.60
N PRO A 536 30.89 -19.20 15.28
CA PRO A 536 32.10 -18.96 14.47
C PRO A 536 32.62 -17.54 14.74
N ASP A 537 33.89 -17.30 14.43
CA ASP A 537 34.46 -15.94 14.43
C ASP A 537 34.02 -15.16 13.20
N ALA A 538 32.74 -14.81 13.17
CA ALA A 538 32.10 -14.10 12.06
C ALA A 538 30.80 -13.39 12.53
N ARG A 539 30.27 -12.51 11.71
CA ARG A 539 28.88 -12.01 11.87
C ARG A 539 27.92 -13.14 11.53
N ILE A 540 26.97 -13.42 12.39
CA ILE A 540 26.02 -14.51 12.20
C ILE A 540 24.72 -13.96 11.63
N THR A 541 24.23 -14.58 10.56
CA THR A 541 22.91 -14.29 10.01
C THR A 541 22.08 -15.56 9.99
N GLY A 542 20.92 -15.55 10.66
CA GLY A 542 19.98 -16.67 10.70
C GLY A 542 19.38 -16.92 9.33
N PHE A 543 18.59 -15.98 8.83
CA PHE A 543 17.97 -16.04 7.50
C PHE A 543 18.47 -14.85 6.65
N LEU A 544 19.31 -15.14 5.66
CA LEU A 544 19.74 -14.18 4.67
C LEU A 544 18.85 -14.29 3.42
N ILE A 545 18.07 -13.28 3.14
CA ILE A 545 17.12 -13.21 2.05
C ILE A 545 17.71 -12.31 0.96
N THR A 546 18.18 -12.92 -0.12
CA THR A 546 18.69 -12.25 -1.32
C THR A 546 17.77 -12.47 -2.52
N GLY A 547 16.80 -13.40 -2.40
CA GLY A 547 15.72 -13.58 -3.37
C GLY A 547 14.60 -12.57 -3.18
N SER A 548 13.87 -12.32 -4.24
CA SER A 548 12.68 -11.44 -4.26
C SER A 548 11.39 -12.27 -4.39
N TYR A 549 10.26 -11.68 -3.98
CA TYR A 549 8.95 -12.37 -3.97
C TYR A 549 8.98 -13.64 -3.09
N ILE A 550 9.56 -13.52 -1.92
CA ILE A 550 9.57 -14.55 -0.89
C ILE A 550 8.56 -14.17 0.20
N HIS A 551 7.76 -15.13 0.64
CA HIS A 551 6.86 -15.00 1.77
C HIS A 551 7.28 -15.97 2.88
N ILE A 552 7.72 -15.43 4.02
CA ILE A 552 8.03 -16.21 5.24
C ILE A 552 6.93 -15.95 6.26
N LYS A 553 6.38 -17.00 6.85
CA LYS A 553 5.27 -16.89 7.78
C LYS A 553 5.34 -17.88 8.91
N ASN A 554 4.90 -17.45 10.13
CA ASN A 554 4.74 -18.27 11.31
C ASN A 554 6.04 -18.94 11.74
N VAL A 555 7.12 -18.20 11.92
CA VAL A 555 8.43 -18.71 12.31
C VAL A 555 8.90 -18.00 13.57
N GLU A 556 9.63 -18.71 14.40
CA GLU A 556 10.30 -18.17 15.58
C GLU A 556 11.80 -18.40 15.46
N SER A 557 12.60 -17.36 15.71
CA SER A 557 14.06 -17.34 15.63
C SER A 557 14.61 -16.93 16.97
N ILE A 558 15.44 -17.77 17.58
CA ILE A 558 16.03 -17.53 18.90
C ILE A 558 17.52 -17.73 18.93
N GLY A 559 18.17 -17.09 19.90
CA GLY A 559 19.52 -17.43 20.29
C GLY A 559 20.65 -17.01 19.35
N ILE A 560 20.42 -16.09 18.42
CA ILE A 560 21.49 -15.56 17.55
C ILE A 560 22.61 -15.00 18.43
N GLN A 561 23.86 -15.39 18.13
CA GLN A 561 25.05 -15.03 18.91
C GLN A 561 25.83 -13.89 18.24
N VAL A 562 26.54 -13.11 19.06
CA VAL A 562 27.67 -12.25 18.67
C VAL A 562 28.93 -12.85 19.26
N THR A 563 29.96 -13.02 18.45
CA THR A 563 31.20 -13.68 18.85
C THR A 563 32.45 -12.80 18.74
N GLN A 564 32.33 -11.66 18.09
CA GLN A 564 33.42 -10.72 17.87
C GLN A 564 33.30 -9.53 18.85
N ALA A 565 34.42 -9.20 19.52
CA ALA A 565 34.48 -8.15 20.55
C ALA A 565 34.52 -6.71 19.97
N ASN A 566 34.94 -6.54 18.71
CA ASN A 566 34.95 -5.24 18.05
C ASN A 566 33.53 -4.76 17.66
N HIS A 567 33.43 -3.59 17.09
CA HIS A 567 32.14 -3.09 16.59
C HIS A 567 31.58 -4.02 15.50
N THR A 568 30.49 -4.70 15.79
CA THR A 568 29.88 -5.74 14.94
C THR A 568 28.42 -5.88 15.22
N GLN A 569 27.71 -6.62 14.36
CA GLN A 569 26.31 -6.99 14.56
C GLN A 569 26.04 -8.36 13.93
N SER A 570 25.11 -9.09 14.51
CA SER A 570 24.52 -10.30 13.92
C SER A 570 23.03 -10.04 13.70
N GLU A 571 22.38 -10.82 12.84
CA GLU A 571 20.97 -10.59 12.49
C GLU A 571 20.17 -11.91 12.46
N ASN A 572 18.94 -11.88 12.96
CA ASN A 572 18.01 -13.01 12.83
C ASN A 572 17.49 -13.14 11.39
N PHE A 573 16.91 -12.08 10.86
CA PHE A 573 16.42 -11.99 9.48
C PHE A 573 17.07 -10.82 8.79
N ARG A 574 17.75 -11.07 7.68
CA ARG A 574 18.39 -10.03 6.88
C ARG A 574 17.91 -10.04 5.45
N ILE A 575 17.30 -8.94 4.98
CA ILE A 575 16.99 -8.71 3.56
C ILE A 575 18.13 -7.90 2.94
N PHE A 576 18.74 -8.41 1.88
CA PHE A 576 19.90 -7.81 1.25
C PHE A 576 19.75 -7.78 -0.27
N ASN A 577 19.68 -6.59 -0.86
CA ASN A 577 19.48 -6.40 -2.30
C ASN A 577 18.23 -7.13 -2.86
N ALA A 578 17.16 -7.21 -2.10
CA ALA A 578 15.99 -8.00 -2.44
C ALA A 578 14.68 -7.23 -2.19
N SER A 579 13.68 -7.45 -3.01
CA SER A 579 12.45 -6.66 -3.03
C SER A 579 11.21 -7.55 -3.12
N HIS A 580 10.05 -6.98 -2.76
CA HIS A 580 8.75 -7.66 -2.80
C HIS A 580 8.67 -8.88 -1.87
N ASN A 581 9.40 -8.86 -0.77
CA ASN A 581 9.35 -9.92 0.23
C ASN A 581 8.33 -9.60 1.31
N LYS A 582 7.74 -10.63 1.90
CA LYS A 582 6.77 -10.52 2.96
C LYS A 582 7.18 -11.40 4.13
N LEU A 583 7.38 -10.80 5.29
CA LEU A 583 7.63 -11.46 6.55
C LEU A 583 6.39 -11.29 7.43
N GLU A 584 5.75 -12.39 7.83
CA GLU A 584 4.43 -12.32 8.48
C GLU A 584 4.38 -13.23 9.71
N ASN A 585 3.97 -12.67 10.86
CA ASN A 585 3.80 -13.39 12.10
C ASN A 585 5.08 -14.15 12.52
N ILE A 586 6.21 -13.44 12.58
CA ILE A 586 7.53 -13.96 12.91
C ILE A 586 8.00 -13.32 14.22
N SER A 587 8.66 -14.11 15.08
CA SER A 587 9.36 -13.56 16.24
C SER A 587 10.87 -13.79 16.14
N ALA A 588 11.66 -12.79 16.55
CA ALA A 588 13.12 -12.85 16.64
C ALA A 588 13.53 -12.37 18.03
N HIS A 589 14.02 -13.27 18.89
CA HIS A 589 14.21 -12.93 20.29
C HIS A 589 15.22 -13.78 21.04
N ASP A 590 15.48 -13.39 22.29
CA ASP A 590 16.37 -14.08 23.23
C ASP A 590 17.74 -14.39 22.62
N GLY A 591 18.29 -13.40 21.90
CA GLY A 591 19.58 -13.49 21.25
C GLY A 591 20.43 -12.22 21.44
N MET A 592 21.52 -12.12 20.70
CA MET A 592 22.43 -10.97 20.73
C MET A 592 22.34 -10.11 19.47
N GLY A 593 21.62 -10.55 18.44
CA GLY A 593 21.57 -9.88 17.14
C GLY A 593 20.34 -9.05 16.93
N ILE A 594 20.37 -8.22 15.88
CA ILE A 594 19.22 -7.48 15.38
C ILE A 594 18.09 -8.47 15.04
N GLY A 595 16.85 -8.14 15.40
CA GLY A 595 15.71 -8.97 15.05
C GLY A 595 15.51 -9.05 13.54
N PHE A 596 15.27 -7.92 12.89
CA PHE A 596 15.06 -7.82 11.44
C PHE A 596 15.92 -6.70 10.86
N TYR A 597 16.62 -6.99 9.78
CA TYR A 597 17.50 -6.02 9.15
C TYR A 597 17.34 -5.97 7.64
N LEU A 598 17.11 -4.78 7.10
CA LEU A 598 16.96 -4.54 5.67
C LEU A 598 18.00 -3.53 5.21
N ILE A 599 18.75 -3.84 4.16
CA ILE A 599 19.84 -2.99 3.69
C ILE A 599 20.09 -3.10 2.18
N LYS A 600 20.66 -2.04 1.62
CA LYS A 600 21.03 -1.89 0.21
C LYS A 600 19.81 -1.65 -0.67
N LYS A 601 19.80 -2.15 -1.91
CA LYS A 601 18.72 -1.94 -2.87
C LYS A 601 17.54 -2.86 -2.54
N CYS A 602 16.66 -2.40 -1.65
CA CYS A 602 15.50 -3.14 -1.16
C CYS A 602 14.26 -2.27 -1.26
N ALA A 603 13.23 -2.73 -1.97
CA ALA A 603 11.96 -2.02 -2.13
C ALA A 603 10.77 -2.97 -1.95
N HIS A 604 9.61 -2.44 -1.57
CA HIS A 604 8.36 -3.20 -1.46
C HIS A 604 8.47 -4.43 -0.56
N ASN A 605 9.17 -4.32 0.56
CA ASN A 605 9.24 -5.38 1.57
C ASN A 605 8.27 -5.06 2.71
N TYR A 606 7.51 -6.06 3.13
CA TYR A 606 6.46 -5.92 4.13
C TYR A 606 6.75 -6.80 5.33
N PHE A 607 6.78 -6.18 6.51
CA PHE A 607 6.86 -6.86 7.80
C PHE A 607 5.51 -6.74 8.48
N ILE A 608 4.84 -7.86 8.74
CA ILE A 608 3.47 -7.87 9.22
C ILE A 608 3.36 -8.69 10.49
N ASN A 609 2.93 -8.05 11.59
CA ASN A 609 2.79 -8.67 12.91
C ASN A 609 4.06 -9.41 13.36
N CYS A 610 5.22 -8.83 13.08
CA CYS A 610 6.50 -9.38 13.52
C CYS A 610 6.91 -8.81 14.88
N ASP A 611 7.60 -9.63 15.67
CA ASP A 611 8.04 -9.31 17.01
C ASP A 611 9.56 -9.40 17.10
N ALA A 612 10.20 -8.40 17.71
CA ALA A 612 11.61 -8.44 18.05
C ALA A 612 11.77 -8.06 19.52
N TYR A 613 12.29 -8.97 20.35
CA TYR A 613 12.38 -8.68 21.78
C TYR A 613 13.49 -9.45 22.50
N ASN A 614 13.90 -8.94 23.65
CA ASN A 614 14.95 -9.51 24.50
C ASN A 614 16.27 -9.78 23.75
N ASN A 615 16.62 -8.96 22.77
CA ASN A 615 17.89 -9.07 22.08
C ASN A 615 18.93 -8.17 22.75
N TYR A 616 20.02 -8.78 23.25
CA TYR A 616 21.05 -8.05 23.98
C TYR A 616 22.45 -8.57 23.64
N ASP A 617 23.25 -7.75 22.97
CA ASP A 617 24.66 -8.03 22.69
C ASP A 617 25.52 -7.76 23.95
N THR A 618 25.96 -8.83 24.55
CA THR A 618 26.82 -8.80 25.74
C THR A 618 28.31 -8.91 25.43
N ILE A 619 28.73 -8.96 24.16
CA ILE A 619 30.07 -9.24 23.69
C ILE A 619 30.72 -8.05 22.99
N SER A 620 30.14 -7.56 21.92
CA SER A 620 30.76 -6.49 21.14
C SER A 620 30.86 -5.19 21.95
N GLU A 621 31.90 -4.41 21.69
CA GLU A 621 32.14 -3.11 22.33
C GLU A 621 32.08 -3.17 23.87
N ASN A 622 32.61 -4.25 24.45
CA ASN A 622 32.56 -4.55 25.91
C ASN A 622 31.15 -4.73 26.47
N GLY A 623 30.26 -5.30 25.70
CA GLY A 623 28.89 -5.63 26.12
C GLY A 623 28.00 -4.40 26.32
N LYS A 624 28.27 -3.28 25.60
CA LYS A 624 27.45 -2.07 25.68
C LYS A 624 26.06 -2.25 25.15
N GLY A 625 25.80 -3.32 24.38
CA GLY A 625 24.49 -3.63 23.82
C GLY A 625 24.04 -2.75 22.65
N GLY A 626 24.85 -1.82 22.20
CA GLY A 626 24.60 -1.07 20.96
C GLY A 626 24.66 -1.99 19.75
N ASN A 627 23.82 -1.80 18.74
CA ASN A 627 23.64 -2.62 17.55
C ASN A 627 22.70 -3.84 17.70
N SER A 628 21.91 -3.95 18.75
CA SER A 628 20.87 -4.98 18.88
C SER A 628 19.49 -4.33 18.81
N ASP A 629 19.19 -3.74 17.65
CA ASP A 629 17.88 -3.16 17.37
C ASP A 629 16.80 -4.24 17.23
N GLY A 630 15.55 -3.90 17.48
CA GLY A 630 14.43 -4.75 17.08
C GLY A 630 14.33 -4.85 15.56
N PHE A 631 14.27 -3.70 14.89
CA PHE A 631 14.12 -3.58 13.44
C PHE A 631 15.05 -2.49 12.88
N GLY A 632 16.03 -2.88 12.10
CA GLY A 632 16.86 -1.97 11.30
C GLY A 632 16.39 -1.92 9.85
N CYS A 633 16.11 -0.75 9.30
CA CYS A 633 15.67 -0.61 7.93
C CYS A 633 16.43 0.50 7.22
N HIS A 634 17.44 0.12 6.47
CA HIS A 634 18.41 1.03 5.83
C HIS A 634 18.40 0.89 4.30
N PRO A 635 17.26 1.21 3.61
CA PRO A 635 17.21 1.19 2.15
C PRO A 635 18.31 2.10 1.59
N GLY A 636 19.15 1.54 0.72
CA GLY A 636 20.43 2.15 0.34
C GLY A 636 20.40 2.95 -0.96
N THR A 637 19.23 3.12 -1.58
CA THR A 637 19.05 3.88 -2.82
C THR A 637 17.70 4.58 -2.82
N LEU A 638 17.56 5.67 -3.57
CA LEU A 638 16.34 6.48 -3.64
C LEU A 638 15.11 5.70 -4.17
N ASP A 639 15.34 4.67 -4.98
CA ASP A 639 14.32 3.79 -5.54
C ASP A 639 13.99 2.58 -4.65
N SER A 640 14.55 2.53 -3.45
CA SER A 640 14.27 1.49 -2.44
C SER A 640 13.06 1.83 -1.58
N GLU A 641 12.00 2.31 -2.20
CA GLU A 641 10.78 2.78 -1.53
C GLU A 641 9.80 1.65 -1.16
N ASP A 642 8.75 2.00 -0.42
CA ASP A 642 7.65 1.13 -0.04
C ASP A 642 8.09 -0.08 0.81
N ASN A 643 9.01 0.15 1.75
CA ASN A 643 9.28 -0.79 2.83
C ASN A 643 8.38 -0.43 4.02
N VAL A 644 7.54 -1.37 4.44
CA VAL A 644 6.44 -1.09 5.38
C VAL A 644 6.43 -2.09 6.54
N PHE A 645 6.28 -1.56 7.76
CA PHE A 645 6.08 -2.32 8.99
C PHE A 645 4.65 -2.15 9.46
N ILE A 646 3.91 -3.24 9.63
CA ILE A 646 2.48 -3.22 9.98
C ILE A 646 2.25 -4.08 11.22
N GLY A 647 1.80 -3.48 12.32
CA GLY A 647 1.51 -4.20 13.55
C GLY A 647 2.74 -4.86 14.19
N CYS A 648 3.95 -4.39 13.86
CA CYS A 648 5.20 -4.92 14.39
C CYS A 648 5.44 -4.41 15.81
N ARG A 649 6.14 -5.21 16.63
CA ARG A 649 6.39 -4.87 18.03
C ARG A 649 7.85 -5.09 18.39
N ALA A 650 8.47 -4.08 19.01
CA ALA A 650 9.86 -4.12 19.48
C ALA A 650 9.91 -3.81 20.98
N TRP A 651 10.42 -4.74 21.80
CA TRP A 651 10.53 -4.48 23.23
C TRP A 651 11.72 -5.18 23.88
N TYR A 652 12.31 -4.54 24.86
CA TYR A 652 13.50 -5.03 25.58
C TYR A 652 14.66 -5.40 24.65
N ASN A 653 14.78 -4.76 23.47
CA ASN A 653 16.03 -4.81 22.72
C ASN A 653 17.03 -3.86 23.37
N SER A 654 18.29 -4.26 23.43
CA SER A 654 19.29 -3.48 24.17
C SER A 654 19.63 -2.14 23.53
N ASP A 655 19.38 -2.01 22.21
CA ASP A 655 19.48 -0.74 21.48
C ASP A 655 18.08 -0.23 21.11
N ASP A 656 17.86 0.27 19.92
CA ASP A 656 16.61 0.92 19.49
C ASP A 656 15.51 -0.09 19.15
N GLY A 657 14.24 0.29 19.29
CA GLY A 657 13.13 -0.52 18.81
C GLY A 657 13.11 -0.60 17.30
N TYR A 658 13.23 0.55 16.64
CA TYR A 658 13.32 0.71 15.18
C TYR A 658 14.43 1.71 14.86
N ASP A 659 15.33 1.36 13.93
CA ASP A 659 16.40 2.25 13.45
C ASP A 659 16.35 2.44 11.93
N LEU A 660 16.31 3.70 11.48
CA LEU A 660 16.33 4.11 10.09
C LEU A 660 17.58 4.94 9.71
N ILE A 661 18.64 4.83 10.51
CA ILE A 661 19.85 5.62 10.25
C ILE A 661 20.34 5.43 8.81
N ASN A 662 20.65 6.54 8.12
CA ASN A 662 21.10 6.57 6.72
C ASN A 662 20.14 5.94 5.68
N ALA A 663 18.89 5.66 6.02
CA ALA A 663 17.88 5.24 5.05
C ALA A 663 17.73 6.30 3.94
N GLN A 664 17.82 5.87 2.67
CA GLN A 664 17.79 6.77 1.51
C GLN A 664 16.44 6.84 0.83
N ALA A 665 15.48 6.03 1.23
CA ALA A 665 14.12 6.02 0.72
C ALA A 665 13.11 6.02 1.86
N PRO A 666 11.88 6.52 1.65
CA PRO A 666 10.84 6.53 2.67
C PRO A 666 10.52 5.13 3.21
N VAL A 667 10.41 5.04 4.53
CA VAL A 667 9.96 3.85 5.27
C VAL A 667 8.69 4.21 6.03
N LYS A 668 7.75 3.28 6.11
CA LYS A 668 6.46 3.49 6.75
C LYS A 668 6.23 2.50 7.90
N PHE A 669 5.82 3.02 9.05
CA PHE A 669 5.37 2.26 10.21
C PHE A 669 3.87 2.46 10.41
N LEU A 670 3.11 1.37 10.52
CA LEU A 670 1.67 1.38 10.75
C LEU A 670 1.34 0.50 11.95
N TYR A 671 0.59 1.03 12.92
CA TYR A 671 0.10 0.26 14.07
C TYR A 671 1.21 -0.49 14.83
N SER A 672 2.44 0.02 14.76
CA SER A 672 3.62 -0.61 15.34
C SER A 672 3.89 -0.08 16.76
N ILE A 673 4.55 -0.91 17.57
CA ILE A 673 4.80 -0.61 18.98
C ILE A 673 6.28 -0.72 19.29
N ALA A 674 6.82 0.25 20.04
CA ALA A 674 8.13 0.20 20.68
C ALA A 674 7.98 0.38 22.20
N TYR A 675 8.44 -0.58 22.98
CA TYR A 675 8.23 -0.59 24.42
C TYR A 675 9.49 -1.05 25.16
N LYS A 676 9.96 -0.23 26.12
CA LYS A 676 11.12 -0.56 26.99
C LYS A 676 12.39 -0.98 26.23
N ASN A 677 12.65 -0.43 25.04
CA ASN A 677 13.93 -0.64 24.37
C ASN A 677 15.06 0.15 25.06
N GLY A 678 16.31 -0.30 24.95
CA GLY A 678 17.46 0.19 25.71
C GLY A 678 17.51 -0.30 27.14
N LEU A 679 16.65 -1.25 27.52
CA LEU A 679 16.60 -1.87 28.82
C LEU A 679 16.82 -3.39 28.68
N ALA A 680 17.42 -3.99 29.69
CA ALA A 680 17.44 -5.44 29.85
C ALA A 680 17.07 -5.81 31.28
N THR A 681 16.32 -6.87 31.47
CA THR A 681 16.01 -7.37 32.83
C THR A 681 17.18 -8.19 33.35
N ILE A 682 17.90 -7.63 34.33
CA ILE A 682 19.06 -8.26 34.98
C ILE A 682 18.73 -8.40 36.46
N ASN A 683 18.74 -9.64 36.95
CA ASN A 683 18.37 -9.97 38.34
C ASN A 683 17.00 -9.47 38.77
N GLY A 684 16.01 -9.53 37.81
CA GLY A 684 14.65 -9.11 38.06
C GLY A 684 14.40 -7.59 38.01
N GLU A 685 15.40 -6.78 37.65
CA GLU A 685 15.29 -5.33 37.52
C GLU A 685 15.64 -4.87 36.11
N ASP A 686 14.93 -3.85 35.63
CA ASP A 686 15.23 -3.20 34.36
C ASP A 686 16.49 -2.33 34.47
N LYS A 687 17.57 -2.73 33.80
CA LYS A 687 18.82 -1.99 33.70
C LYS A 687 18.92 -1.24 32.36
N LYS A 688 19.43 -0.02 32.41
CA LYS A 688 19.73 0.78 31.22
C LYS A 688 20.98 0.24 30.54
N ILE A 689 20.87 -0.07 29.24
CA ILE A 689 21.94 -0.69 28.45
C ILE A 689 22.50 0.30 27.42
N ALA A 690 21.93 0.33 26.21
CA ALA A 690 22.44 1.17 25.12
C ALA A 690 21.50 2.36 24.82
N ASP A 691 21.39 2.85 23.58
CA ASP A 691 20.68 4.09 23.24
C ASP A 691 19.19 4.03 23.57
N GLY A 692 18.47 3.05 23.09
CA GLY A 692 17.12 2.73 23.53
C GLY A 692 16.06 3.74 23.14
N ASN A 693 16.07 4.21 21.91
CA ASN A 693 14.94 4.94 21.39
C ASN A 693 13.82 3.98 20.96
N GLY A 694 12.57 4.43 20.99
CA GLY A 694 11.47 3.63 20.49
C GLY A 694 11.51 3.55 18.96
N PHE A 695 11.29 4.66 18.30
CA PHE A 695 11.36 4.83 16.85
C PHE A 695 12.42 5.88 16.50
N LYS A 696 13.61 5.43 16.13
CA LYS A 696 14.67 6.29 15.59
C LYS A 696 14.45 6.44 14.10
N CYS A 697 13.57 7.38 13.76
CA CYS A 697 13.04 7.55 12.39
C CYS A 697 13.93 8.36 11.46
N GLY A 698 15.18 8.62 11.81
CA GLY A 698 16.00 9.52 11.01
C GLY A 698 17.49 9.22 11.10
N GLY A 699 18.29 10.28 10.94
CA GLY A 699 19.75 10.14 10.89
C GLY A 699 20.31 10.13 9.47
N TYR A 700 19.50 10.51 8.48
CA TYR A 700 20.01 10.67 7.12
C TYR A 700 21.07 11.78 7.06
N GLY A 701 22.17 11.49 6.39
CA GLY A 701 23.31 12.40 6.33
C GLY A 701 24.27 12.29 7.53
N MET A 702 24.08 11.34 8.45
CA MET A 702 24.99 11.09 9.56
C MET A 702 26.34 10.56 9.07
N GLY A 703 26.37 9.68 8.09
CA GLY A 703 27.60 9.10 7.55
C GLY A 703 28.30 9.97 6.53
N LYS A 704 29.63 9.85 6.45
CA LYS A 704 30.45 10.57 5.48
C LYS A 704 30.00 10.34 4.03
N VAL A 705 29.61 9.11 3.68
CA VAL A 705 29.16 8.76 2.33
C VAL A 705 27.80 9.36 2.03
N ALA A 706 26.88 9.35 2.97
CA ALA A 706 25.57 9.96 2.80
C ALA A 706 25.67 11.47 2.61
N ARG A 707 26.56 12.14 3.33
CA ARG A 707 26.81 13.58 3.19
C ARG A 707 27.27 13.99 1.80
N THR A 708 28.01 13.14 1.10
CA THR A 708 28.59 13.45 -0.22
C THR A 708 27.68 13.08 -1.39
N LYS A 709 26.76 12.13 -1.21
CA LYS A 709 25.88 11.61 -2.26
C LYS A 709 24.42 12.05 -2.14
N PHE A 710 24.15 12.97 -1.27
CA PHE A 710 22.81 13.36 -0.92
C PHE A 710 22.16 14.31 -1.92
N GLU A 711 20.93 14.02 -2.33
CA GLU A 711 20.10 14.93 -3.14
C GLU A 711 18.84 15.36 -2.38
N LYS A 712 18.13 14.45 -1.71
CA LYS A 712 16.91 14.76 -0.97
C LYS A 712 16.73 13.77 0.20
N ALA A 713 16.55 14.29 1.41
CA ALA A 713 16.24 13.44 2.57
C ALA A 713 14.87 12.78 2.40
N PRO A 714 14.74 11.49 2.71
CA PRO A 714 13.44 10.81 2.68
C PRO A 714 12.54 11.30 3.82
N MET A 715 11.25 11.43 3.58
CA MET A 715 10.26 11.64 4.65
C MET A 715 9.76 10.26 5.11
N HIS A 716 10.17 9.84 6.31
CA HIS A 716 9.64 8.63 6.92
C HIS A 716 8.30 8.92 7.61
N ILE A 717 7.44 7.92 7.67
CA ILE A 717 6.06 8.05 8.16
C ILE A 717 5.82 7.05 9.29
N ALA A 718 5.25 7.50 10.41
CA ALA A 718 4.67 6.64 11.42
C ALA A 718 3.21 7.01 11.65
N GLU A 719 2.32 6.03 11.57
CA GLU A 719 0.88 6.23 11.70
C GLU A 719 0.27 5.21 12.67
N ASN A 720 -0.52 5.70 13.63
CA ASN A 720 -1.15 4.88 14.68
C ASN A 720 -0.13 4.03 15.48
N CYS A 721 1.09 4.55 15.67
CA CYS A 721 2.16 3.87 16.39
C CYS A 721 2.22 4.26 17.87
N ILE A 722 2.71 3.35 18.70
CA ILE A 722 2.87 3.58 20.14
C ILE A 722 4.34 3.44 20.54
N SER A 723 4.86 4.42 21.27
CA SER A 723 6.22 4.41 21.81
C SER A 723 6.21 4.68 23.31
N ALA A 724 6.52 3.67 24.13
CA ALA A 724 6.35 3.76 25.56
C ALA A 724 7.54 3.26 26.37
N GLU A 725 7.85 3.98 27.45
CA GLU A 725 8.82 3.58 28.46
C GLU A 725 10.22 3.18 27.95
N ASN A 726 10.57 3.61 26.72
CA ASN A 726 11.90 3.39 26.17
C ASN A 726 12.95 4.19 26.97
N ARG A 727 14.18 3.69 27.04
CA ARG A 727 15.25 4.31 27.81
C ARG A 727 15.53 5.75 27.39
N ALA A 728 15.51 6.04 26.09
CA ALA A 728 15.76 7.37 25.55
C ALA A 728 14.46 7.98 24.98
N ASN A 729 14.40 8.30 23.70
CA ASN A 729 13.26 9.00 23.11
C ASN A 729 12.18 8.05 22.62
N GLY A 730 10.95 8.55 22.57
CA GLY A 730 9.83 7.84 21.99
C GLY A 730 9.93 7.80 20.47
N PHE A 731 9.68 8.92 19.83
CA PHE A 731 9.89 9.15 18.37
C PHE A 731 11.06 10.12 18.21
N TYR A 732 12.08 9.71 17.47
CA TYR A 732 13.34 10.42 17.40
C TYR A 732 13.77 10.73 15.97
N ALA A 733 13.94 12.00 15.67
CA ALA A 733 14.41 12.45 14.35
C ALA A 733 15.90 12.15 14.11
N ASN A 734 16.67 11.88 15.16
CA ASN A 734 18.09 11.57 15.07
C ASN A 734 18.86 12.56 14.17
N HIS A 735 18.60 13.85 14.32
CA HIS A 735 19.23 14.91 13.52
C HIS A 735 19.08 14.70 11.99
N HIS A 736 17.91 14.20 11.58
CA HIS A 736 17.57 13.97 10.18
C HIS A 736 17.64 15.27 9.37
N LEU A 737 18.06 15.17 8.11
CA LEU A 737 18.17 16.34 7.22
C LEU A 737 16.86 16.69 6.49
N GLY A 738 15.76 16.03 6.77
CA GLY A 738 14.45 16.23 6.16
C GLY A 738 13.33 16.20 7.19
N GLY A 739 12.10 16.35 6.72
CA GLY A 739 10.91 16.21 7.53
C GLY A 739 10.60 14.75 7.87
N LEU A 740 9.85 14.55 8.94
CA LEU A 740 9.24 13.28 9.34
C LEU A 740 7.75 13.51 9.54
N HIS A 741 6.93 12.51 9.30
CA HIS A 741 5.49 12.62 9.40
C HIS A 741 4.94 11.63 10.43
N PHE A 742 4.39 12.11 11.53
CA PHE A 742 3.76 11.33 12.60
C PHE A 742 2.28 11.66 12.65
N ILE A 743 1.43 10.62 12.53
CA ILE A 743 -0.03 10.74 12.47
C ILE A 743 -0.64 9.81 13.51
N HIS A 744 -1.51 10.34 14.40
CA HIS A 744 -2.20 9.56 15.43
C HIS A 744 -1.26 8.70 16.29
N CYS A 745 -0.01 9.12 16.47
CA CYS A 745 0.97 8.41 17.26
C CYS A 745 0.82 8.74 18.75
N SER A 746 1.10 7.76 19.62
CA SER A 746 1.06 7.91 21.07
C SER A 746 2.41 7.64 21.68
N ALA A 747 2.91 8.59 22.48
CA ALA A 747 4.17 8.44 23.21
C ALA A 747 3.95 8.58 24.71
N TYR A 748 4.52 7.63 25.49
CA TYR A 748 4.26 7.54 26.92
C TYR A 748 5.52 7.28 27.72
N LYS A 749 5.83 8.15 28.71
CA LYS A 749 6.90 7.97 29.71
C LYS A 749 8.27 7.55 29.15
N ASN A 750 8.65 7.97 27.97
CA ASN A 750 10.02 7.70 27.48
C ASN A 750 11.05 8.47 28.30
N GLY A 751 12.23 7.90 28.52
CA GLY A 751 13.26 8.46 29.39
C GLY A 751 13.86 9.77 28.86
N GLY A 752 13.94 9.95 27.53
CA GLY A 752 14.21 11.19 26.83
C GLY A 752 12.95 12.01 26.58
N ALA A 753 12.79 12.57 25.40
CA ALA A 753 11.56 13.21 24.97
C ALA A 753 10.61 12.17 24.33
N ASN A 754 9.29 12.35 24.53
CA ASN A 754 8.31 11.53 23.81
C ASN A 754 8.40 11.74 22.30
N TYR A 755 8.59 12.99 21.86
CA TYR A 755 8.91 13.36 20.48
C TYR A 755 10.18 14.22 20.48
N ASN A 756 11.27 13.71 19.92
CA ASN A 756 12.52 14.45 19.79
C ASN A 756 12.77 14.79 18.33
N MET A 757 12.43 16.00 17.93
CA MET A 757 12.47 16.50 16.55
C MET A 757 13.68 17.42 16.30
N THR A 758 14.82 17.07 16.86
CA THR A 758 16.05 17.82 16.67
C THR A 758 16.69 17.49 15.32
N ASN A 759 17.10 18.51 14.60
CA ASN A 759 17.66 18.40 13.25
C ASN A 759 19.09 18.94 13.20
N ARG A 760 19.81 18.63 12.12
CA ARG A 760 21.07 19.26 11.74
C ARG A 760 20.84 20.55 10.97
N LYS A 761 21.85 21.42 10.96
CA LYS A 761 21.87 22.64 10.17
C LYS A 761 21.86 22.33 8.67
N ASP A 762 22.74 21.46 8.27
CA ASP A 762 22.88 21.00 6.88
C ASP A 762 23.64 19.67 6.83
N ARG A 763 23.78 19.11 5.63
CA ARG A 763 24.48 17.84 5.40
C ARG A 763 26.00 17.89 5.59
N THR A 764 26.59 19.06 5.65
CA THR A 764 28.05 19.25 5.78
C THR A 764 28.49 19.38 7.23
N GLU A 765 27.55 19.65 8.12
CA GLU A 765 27.82 19.84 9.53
C GLU A 765 28.31 18.57 10.22
N ASN A 766 29.39 18.69 10.97
CA ASN A 766 29.85 17.64 11.87
C ASN A 766 29.26 17.85 13.24
N GLY A 767 28.50 16.88 13.71
CA GLY A 767 27.89 16.91 15.02
C GLY A 767 26.38 17.19 14.98
N ASN A 768 25.83 17.33 16.16
CA ASN A 768 24.40 17.40 16.40
C ASN A 768 24.01 18.82 16.78
N SER A 769 23.66 19.63 15.80
CA SER A 769 23.17 20.99 16.04
C SER A 769 21.67 21.01 15.97
N ASN A 770 21.04 21.60 16.97
CA ASN A 770 19.62 21.86 17.01
C ASN A 770 19.33 23.15 16.27
N VAL A 771 18.94 23.04 15.02
CA VAL A 771 18.62 24.19 14.18
C VAL A 771 17.20 24.08 13.64
N ASN A 772 16.75 25.11 12.95
CA ASN A 772 15.41 25.23 12.41
C ASN A 772 15.01 23.99 11.61
N GLY A 773 13.74 23.63 11.74
CA GLY A 773 13.20 22.38 11.24
C GLY A 773 13.22 22.20 9.73
N TYR A 774 13.08 20.99 9.34
CA TYR A 774 13.07 20.53 7.97
C TYR A 774 11.68 20.04 7.55
N GLY A 775 10.61 20.69 8.04
CA GLY A 775 9.25 20.35 7.66
C GLY A 775 8.70 19.11 8.35
N HIS A 776 8.91 18.95 9.67
CA HIS A 776 8.24 17.88 10.42
C HIS A 776 6.74 18.11 10.46
N ILE A 777 5.98 17.02 10.37
CA ILE A 777 4.52 17.00 10.47
C ILE A 777 4.12 16.11 11.63
N LEU A 778 3.46 16.65 12.64
CA LEU A 778 2.90 15.94 13.79
C LEU A 778 1.40 16.25 13.88
N GLU A 779 0.57 15.26 13.63
CA GLU A 779 -0.88 15.41 13.53
C GLU A 779 -1.61 14.42 14.43
N ASN A 780 -2.51 14.93 15.28
CA ASN A 780 -3.33 14.12 16.18
C ASN A 780 -2.49 13.19 17.08
N CYS A 781 -1.30 13.62 17.48
CA CYS A 781 -0.38 12.84 18.30
C CYS A 781 -0.63 13.07 19.79
N LEU A 782 -0.44 12.01 20.58
CA LEU A 782 -0.54 12.05 22.04
C LEU A 782 0.84 11.97 22.68
N SER A 783 1.11 12.84 23.66
CA SER A 783 2.26 12.76 24.53
C SER A 783 1.81 12.74 25.99
N TYR A 784 2.06 11.65 26.68
CA TYR A 784 1.65 11.48 28.07
C TYR A 784 2.82 11.08 28.97
N GLY A 785 2.79 11.58 30.20
CA GLY A 785 3.77 11.26 31.24
C GLY A 785 3.19 11.51 32.64
N SER A 786 3.97 11.27 33.69
CA SER A 786 3.61 11.71 35.04
C SER A 786 3.67 13.22 35.14
N ASP A 787 2.95 13.81 36.08
CA ASP A 787 2.90 15.27 36.36
C ASP A 787 4.28 15.92 36.60
N ALA A 788 5.31 15.13 36.81
CA ALA A 788 6.70 15.58 37.00
C ALA A 788 7.49 15.70 35.68
N ILE A 789 6.91 15.39 34.51
CA ILE A 789 7.62 15.48 33.24
C ILE A 789 7.75 16.95 32.81
N LYS A 790 8.99 17.40 32.60
CA LYS A 790 9.29 18.75 32.10
C LYS A 790 8.70 18.88 30.68
N SER A 791 8.28 20.11 30.29
CA SER A 791 7.71 20.40 28.97
C SER A 791 8.57 19.91 27.78
N SER A 792 9.91 20.02 27.89
CA SER A 792 10.86 19.49 26.89
C SER A 792 10.81 17.97 26.71
N LYS A 793 10.12 17.23 27.56
CA LYS A 793 9.93 15.79 27.47
C LYS A 793 8.73 15.41 26.60
N HIS A 794 7.79 16.31 26.38
CA HIS A 794 6.69 16.07 25.46
C HIS A 794 7.16 16.22 24.00
N LEU A 795 7.68 17.38 23.68
CA LEU A 795 8.26 17.65 22.36
C LEU A 795 9.57 18.45 22.52
N SER A 796 10.69 17.84 22.15
CA SER A 796 11.98 18.52 22.03
C SER A 796 12.15 19.02 20.60
N MET A 797 11.97 20.31 20.39
CA MET A 797 12.12 20.97 19.11
C MET A 797 12.65 22.40 19.37
N VAL A 798 13.58 22.86 18.54
CA VAL A 798 14.09 24.25 18.64
C VAL A 798 13.02 25.22 18.15
N ASP A 799 12.94 26.41 18.76
CA ASP A 799 11.95 27.42 18.41
C ASP A 799 11.81 27.71 16.94
N GLY A 800 12.90 27.83 16.22
CA GLY A 800 12.89 28.06 14.79
C GLY A 800 12.26 26.95 13.97
N ASN A 801 12.28 25.71 14.48
CA ASN A 801 11.74 24.56 13.78
C ASN A 801 10.22 24.63 13.60
N LYS A 802 9.51 25.29 14.51
CA LYS A 802 8.04 25.38 14.43
C LYS A 802 7.54 26.15 13.20
N LYS A 803 8.35 27.04 12.64
CA LYS A 803 7.98 27.81 11.43
C LYS A 803 7.84 26.93 10.20
N ASP A 804 8.66 25.88 10.12
CA ASP A 804 8.74 24.98 8.98
C ASP A 804 8.06 23.65 9.26
N CYS A 805 7.40 23.52 10.41
CA CYS A 805 6.75 22.28 10.86
C CYS A 805 5.25 22.47 11.03
N THR A 806 4.48 21.45 10.68
CA THR A 806 3.06 21.36 10.99
C THR A 806 2.89 20.58 12.29
N VAL A 807 2.38 21.25 13.34
CA VAL A 807 2.11 20.63 14.64
C VAL A 807 0.68 20.98 15.04
N GLN A 808 -0.27 20.08 14.79
CA GLN A 808 -1.70 20.35 14.92
C GLN A 808 -2.48 19.22 15.59
N ASN A 809 -3.53 19.59 16.29
CA ASN A 809 -4.46 18.66 16.94
C ASN A 809 -3.79 17.67 17.90
N ASN A 810 -2.62 18.02 18.46
CA ASN A 810 -1.88 17.16 19.38
C ASN A 810 -2.28 17.41 20.83
N SER A 811 -1.93 16.50 21.74
CA SER A 811 -2.10 16.69 23.18
C SER A 811 -1.09 17.70 23.78
N PHE A 812 -0.27 18.31 22.96
CA PHE A 812 0.73 19.30 23.33
C PHE A 812 0.68 20.48 22.36
N SER A 813 0.85 21.70 22.89
CA SER A 813 0.84 22.94 22.12
C SER A 813 2.00 23.85 22.50
N TRP A 814 2.28 24.80 21.60
CA TRP A 814 3.28 25.83 21.90
C TRP A 814 2.70 26.90 22.81
N ASN A 815 3.35 27.10 23.95
CA ASN A 815 3.02 28.18 24.87
C ASN A 815 3.88 29.41 24.55
N PRO A 816 3.29 30.48 24.01
CA PRO A 816 4.05 31.69 23.64
C PRO A 816 4.61 32.47 24.81
N THR A 817 4.02 32.30 26.01
CA THR A 817 4.47 33.00 27.24
C THR A 817 5.71 32.34 27.83
N THR A 818 5.71 31.00 27.90
CA THR A 818 6.83 30.25 28.48
C THR A 818 7.88 29.87 27.42
N GLN A 819 7.60 30.08 26.17
CA GLN A 819 8.45 29.68 25.04
C GLN A 819 8.75 28.16 25.02
N LYS A 820 7.75 27.33 25.39
CA LYS A 820 7.87 25.86 25.50
C LYS A 820 6.65 25.16 24.96
N TRP A 821 6.82 23.85 24.69
CA TRP A 821 5.74 22.95 24.35
C TRP A 821 5.14 22.36 25.63
N ASP A 822 3.88 22.66 25.88
CA ASP A 822 3.15 22.19 27.05
C ASP A 822 2.14 21.10 26.67
N ASN A 823 1.82 20.22 27.61
CA ASN A 823 0.75 19.23 27.44
C ASN A 823 -0.60 19.91 27.75
N ASP A 824 -1.45 20.02 26.72
CA ASP A 824 -2.75 20.68 26.84
C ASP A 824 -3.87 19.75 27.32
N GLN A 825 -3.64 18.45 27.32
CA GLN A 825 -4.69 17.52 27.72
C GLN A 825 -4.58 17.11 29.19
N LYS A 826 -5.60 17.44 29.93
CA LYS A 826 -5.97 16.71 31.13
C LYS A 826 -6.57 15.38 30.69
N LEU A 827 -5.72 14.40 30.36
CA LEU A 827 -6.18 13.04 30.16
C LEU A 827 -6.84 12.60 31.46
N THR A 828 -8.15 12.53 31.48
CA THR A 828 -8.90 11.95 32.57
C THR A 828 -8.60 10.46 32.65
N LYS A 829 -8.60 9.88 33.85
CA LYS A 829 -8.28 8.46 34.11
C LYS A 829 -9.11 7.45 33.31
N ASN A 830 -10.03 7.90 32.46
CA ASN A 830 -10.99 7.08 31.71
C ASN A 830 -10.86 7.21 30.18
N SER A 831 -9.81 7.84 29.64
CA SER A 831 -9.56 7.93 28.20
C SER A 831 -8.50 6.95 27.72
#